data_0ef09830c8fd4d2d4a298e6505ae4f87
#
_entry.id   0ef09830c8fd4d2d4a298e6505ae4f87
#
_cell.length_a   1.000
_cell.length_b   1.000
_cell.length_c   1.000
_cell.angle_alpha   90.00
_cell.angle_beta   90.00
_cell.angle_gamma   90.00
#
_symmetry.space_group_name_H-M   'P 1'
#
loop_
_entity.id
_entity.type
_entity.pdbx_description
1 polymer ?
#
loop_
_entity_poly.entity_id
_entity_poly.type
_entity_poly.pdbx_seq_one_letter_code
_entity_poly.pdbx_strand_id
1 'polypeptide(L)'
;MHGSLRLLVLLCWGATLATLATATVLEKSLGTPYIQTSIYGAWWFTGLWVLCALLSAFYIMRSQLYRRLAFILHVAFAVILLGAFTTRLTALHGEMHLAEGNPTNTFTSGAQSHTLPYTITLTRFEVTYYLGTTAPADFIAHVVIADPELASDSGTVSMNRILSRRGYRFYQHGIDEDLRGCTLLVAHDPWGIAITYCGYGLLLLGMLLFMGTDKGFRERIQLFAKRPTILAIPLLIALVGAVGITRASNPSHRASPAAPVANHSLLEAPPASQQALAVSASTAPPKTLPREVAAQFGTLYVYYADRICPLQTVAYQFSLKLTGGFGYRGLTPEQILMGWIFFPSSWIDAPLIALPRGRVRQLFASKNGMVSWREFSDSSYQYRLALPLEQIRRGEYPGNPQGVLAADEKYHLIQSVTSLRLLGIYPLPHNHDSTAIRWYSPVDRLPEALAGQERIFIRKGFDYLAELAVKGDYAALSAAVAKIRQYQQRNATKVLPPAYRTRAERLYNQLARPRPFAFASLSIGLLLFALLTASLAGFLPSQPLWITRIALGLAIVLLAVISGIIALRWVASAHIPLTNGADTMLFMGWLSLLIAILRHRRFTPLLPIGFLSAGFALLVAALGSANPPITQLMPVLSSPLLSAHVACIMLAYTLLSFISLNSTMAILLRCLNRNTKTAIEHLSDASRTILYPALFLLAVGIFIGAIWANVSWGSYWSWDPKETWALITLMVYAAGVHTHSIPRLSRPMPFHIYMLAAFACVLITYFGVNYLLGGMHSYAG
;
A
#
# COMPACT_ATOMS: atom_id res chain seq x y z
N MET A 1 -19.48 41.14 20.66
CA MET A 1 -18.29 41.18 19.75
C MET A 1 -17.43 39.91 19.80
N HIS A 2 -16.98 39.36 20.96
CA HIS A 2 -16.16 38.14 21.00
C HIS A 2 -16.88 36.91 20.41
N GLY A 3 -18.20 36.77 20.64
CA GLY A 3 -18.99 35.67 20.12
C GLY A 3 -19.15 35.68 18.60
N SER A 4 -19.38 36.87 18.04
CA SER A 4 -19.56 37.04 16.59
C SER A 4 -18.26 36.77 15.82
N LEU A 5 -17.11 37.27 16.31
CA LEU A 5 -15.81 37.03 15.68
C LEU A 5 -15.43 35.54 15.72
N ARG A 6 -15.68 34.86 16.86
CA ARG A 6 -15.47 33.41 16.96
C ARG A 6 -16.33 32.65 15.96
N LEU A 7 -17.59 33.04 15.81
CA LEU A 7 -18.50 32.42 14.83
C LEU A 7 -17.97 32.61 13.39
N LEU A 8 -17.49 33.81 13.06
CA LEU A 8 -16.90 34.09 11.74
C LEU A 8 -15.67 33.22 11.46
N VAL A 9 -14.76 33.06 12.44
CA VAL A 9 -13.61 32.16 12.29
C VAL A 9 -14.05 30.73 12.05
N LEU A 10 -15.04 30.22 12.83
CA LEU A 10 -15.54 28.85 12.67
C LEU A 10 -16.27 28.66 11.34
N LEU A 11 -17.02 29.65 10.87
CA LEU A 11 -17.68 29.59 9.55
C LEU A 11 -16.66 29.57 8.41
N CYS A 12 -15.65 30.45 8.47
CA CYS A 12 -14.59 30.49 7.46
C CYS A 12 -13.80 29.18 7.41
N TRP A 13 -13.43 28.64 8.59
CA TRP A 13 -12.77 27.36 8.70
C TRP A 13 -13.65 26.20 8.17
N GLY A 14 -14.94 26.20 8.49
CA GLY A 14 -15.91 25.23 7.97
C GLY A 14 -16.08 25.32 6.45
N ALA A 15 -16.12 26.54 5.90
CA ALA A 15 -16.15 26.78 4.45
C ALA A 15 -14.88 26.22 3.75
N THR A 16 -13.70 26.44 4.35
CA THR A 16 -12.44 25.89 3.82
C THR A 16 -12.48 24.37 3.79
N LEU A 17 -12.91 23.71 4.88
CA LEU A 17 -13.04 22.24 4.94
C LEU A 17 -14.05 21.72 3.92
N ALA A 18 -15.21 22.39 3.79
CA ALA A 18 -16.25 22.02 2.82
C ALA A 18 -15.73 22.14 1.39
N THR A 19 -15.00 23.21 1.08
CA THR A 19 -14.37 23.40 -0.24
C THR A 19 -13.38 22.29 -0.55
N LEU A 20 -12.48 21.97 0.38
CA LEU A 20 -11.51 20.90 0.22
C LEU A 20 -12.19 19.53 -0.04
N ALA A 21 -13.19 19.19 0.79
CA ALA A 21 -13.91 17.93 0.65
C ALA A 21 -14.69 17.87 -0.68
N THR A 22 -15.36 18.96 -1.06
CA THR A 22 -16.12 19.01 -2.32
C THR A 22 -15.22 18.94 -3.53
N ALA A 23 -14.06 19.61 -3.50
CA ALA A 23 -13.09 19.59 -4.59
C ALA A 23 -12.63 18.15 -4.90
N THR A 24 -12.31 17.34 -3.87
CA THR A 24 -11.90 15.94 -4.09
C THR A 24 -13.01 15.05 -4.66
N VAL A 25 -14.27 15.33 -4.35
CA VAL A 25 -15.41 14.60 -4.94
C VAL A 25 -15.63 15.01 -6.39
N LEU A 26 -15.58 16.32 -6.69
CA LEU A 26 -15.71 16.84 -8.04
C LEU A 26 -14.58 16.41 -8.95
N GLU A 27 -13.37 16.24 -8.43
CA GLU A 27 -12.20 15.78 -9.18
C GLU A 27 -12.44 14.46 -9.89
N LYS A 28 -13.18 13.54 -9.27
CA LYS A 28 -13.55 12.26 -9.87
C LYS A 28 -14.41 12.40 -11.12
N SER A 29 -15.27 13.42 -11.18
CA SER A 29 -16.21 13.61 -12.30
C SER A 29 -15.71 14.58 -13.34
N LEU A 30 -14.96 15.61 -12.93
CA LEU A 30 -14.50 16.70 -13.79
C LEU A 30 -13.02 16.57 -14.20
N GLY A 31 -12.28 15.67 -13.56
CA GLY A 31 -10.86 15.44 -13.80
C GLY A 31 -9.94 16.40 -13.03
N THR A 32 -8.72 15.91 -12.78
CA THR A 32 -7.67 16.63 -12.01
C THR A 32 -7.31 17.98 -12.63
N PRO A 33 -7.10 18.14 -13.97
CA PRO A 33 -6.72 19.43 -14.55
C PRO A 33 -7.75 20.53 -14.31
N TYR A 34 -9.04 20.20 -14.40
CA TYR A 34 -10.11 21.15 -14.15
C TYR A 34 -10.13 21.65 -12.70
N ILE A 35 -10.01 20.74 -11.74
CA ILE A 35 -10.01 21.08 -10.30
C ILE A 35 -8.75 21.85 -9.92
N GLN A 36 -7.61 21.48 -10.47
CA GLN A 36 -6.35 22.21 -10.27
C GLN A 36 -6.45 23.68 -10.74
N THR A 37 -7.07 23.95 -11.87
CA THR A 37 -7.20 25.31 -12.40
C THR A 37 -8.34 26.09 -11.76
N SER A 38 -9.51 25.48 -11.59
CA SER A 38 -10.75 26.17 -11.21
C SER A 38 -10.94 26.34 -9.70
N ILE A 39 -10.32 25.47 -8.88
CA ILE A 39 -10.44 25.51 -7.41
C ILE A 39 -9.07 25.78 -6.78
N TYR A 40 -8.14 24.82 -6.80
CA TYR A 40 -6.88 24.96 -6.07
C TYR A 40 -5.99 26.06 -6.61
N GLY A 41 -5.93 26.24 -7.94
CA GLY A 41 -5.21 27.29 -8.62
C GLY A 41 -5.96 28.65 -8.67
N ALA A 42 -7.22 28.73 -8.28
CA ALA A 42 -8.01 29.97 -8.34
C ALA A 42 -7.64 30.96 -7.22
N TRP A 43 -7.67 32.28 -7.55
CA TRP A 43 -7.37 33.32 -6.56
C TRP A 43 -8.41 33.40 -5.43
N TRP A 44 -9.66 33.06 -5.69
CA TRP A 44 -10.69 33.02 -4.65
C TRP A 44 -10.38 31.99 -3.54
N PHE A 45 -9.80 30.84 -3.89
CA PHE A 45 -9.38 29.82 -2.93
C PHE A 45 -8.20 30.30 -2.07
N THR A 46 -7.23 30.98 -2.68
CA THR A 46 -6.15 31.65 -1.92
C THR A 46 -6.74 32.74 -1.01
N GLY A 47 -7.69 33.53 -1.50
CA GLY A 47 -8.40 34.52 -0.72
C GLY A 47 -9.12 33.95 0.49
N LEU A 48 -9.72 32.76 0.36
CA LEU A 48 -10.36 32.05 1.47
C LEU A 48 -9.35 31.67 2.57
N TRP A 49 -8.16 31.17 2.19
CA TRP A 49 -7.09 30.85 3.15
C TRP A 49 -6.54 32.11 3.84
N VAL A 50 -6.32 33.17 3.09
CA VAL A 50 -5.87 34.47 3.64
C VAL A 50 -6.90 35.04 4.61
N LEU A 51 -8.19 35.03 4.23
CA LEU A 51 -9.28 35.48 5.10
C LEU A 51 -9.33 34.66 6.38
N CYS A 52 -9.22 33.33 6.29
CA CYS A 52 -9.21 32.45 7.45
C CYS A 52 -8.02 32.75 8.38
N ALA A 53 -6.83 33.00 7.81
CA ALA A 53 -5.62 33.35 8.55
C ALA A 53 -5.77 34.70 9.27
N LEU A 54 -6.26 35.73 8.55
CA LEU A 54 -6.45 37.08 9.10
C LEU A 54 -7.52 37.09 10.21
N LEU A 55 -8.67 36.44 10.00
CA LEU A 55 -9.71 36.32 11.04
C LEU A 55 -9.20 35.57 12.26
N SER A 56 -8.40 34.50 12.07
CA SER A 56 -7.78 33.76 13.17
C SER A 56 -6.76 34.59 13.93
N ALA A 57 -5.89 35.33 13.21
CA ALA A 57 -4.91 36.25 13.83
C ALA A 57 -5.61 37.35 14.65
N PHE A 58 -6.66 37.97 14.08
CA PHE A 58 -7.43 39.02 14.78
C PHE A 58 -8.13 38.42 16.03
N TYR A 59 -8.71 37.21 15.94
CA TYR A 59 -9.29 36.53 17.08
C TYR A 59 -8.26 36.22 18.18
N ILE A 60 -7.07 35.75 17.82
CA ILE A 60 -5.96 35.44 18.72
C ILE A 60 -5.50 36.71 19.46
N MET A 61 -5.31 37.82 18.71
CA MET A 61 -4.92 39.12 19.30
C MET A 61 -6.01 39.63 20.27
N ARG A 62 -7.26 39.65 19.85
CA ARG A 62 -8.38 40.14 20.64
C ARG A 62 -8.66 39.34 21.89
N SER A 63 -8.41 38.00 21.83
CA SER A 63 -8.58 37.05 22.95
C SER A 63 -7.32 36.90 23.81
N GLN A 64 -6.26 37.64 23.54
CA GLN A 64 -4.95 37.59 24.22
C GLN A 64 -4.33 36.18 24.24
N LEU A 65 -4.69 35.30 23.30
CA LEU A 65 -4.18 33.94 23.19
C LEU A 65 -2.69 33.91 22.81
N TYR A 66 -2.14 35.01 22.28
CA TYR A 66 -0.71 35.16 22.00
C TYR A 66 0.20 35.04 23.24
N ARG A 67 -0.34 35.20 24.45
CA ARG A 67 0.36 34.99 25.72
C ARG A 67 0.52 33.50 26.08
N ARG A 68 -0.09 32.60 25.31
CA ARG A 68 -0.02 31.15 25.55
C ARG A 68 1.00 30.52 24.64
N LEU A 69 1.69 29.48 25.11
CA LEU A 69 2.68 28.76 24.32
C LEU A 69 2.09 28.16 23.03
N ALA A 70 0.81 27.75 23.05
CA ALA A 70 0.09 27.27 21.88
C ALA A 70 0.03 28.30 20.72
N PHE A 71 0.33 29.58 20.96
CA PHE A 71 0.44 30.59 19.90
C PHE A 71 1.52 30.26 18.87
N ILE A 72 2.62 29.62 19.30
CA ILE A 72 3.70 29.17 18.40
C ILE A 72 3.15 28.28 17.28
N LEU A 73 2.16 27.42 17.60
CA LEU A 73 1.55 26.54 16.61
C LEU A 73 0.79 27.30 15.51
N HIS A 74 0.12 28.40 15.88
CA HIS A 74 -0.57 29.25 14.92
C HIS A 74 0.42 30.08 14.08
N VAL A 75 1.51 30.54 14.67
CA VAL A 75 2.60 31.22 13.94
C VAL A 75 3.22 30.24 12.94
N ALA A 76 3.52 29.01 13.37
CA ALA A 76 4.07 27.98 12.48
C ALA A 76 3.15 27.72 11.28
N PHE A 77 1.84 27.60 11.51
CA PHE A 77 0.87 27.41 10.43
C PHE A 77 0.81 28.63 9.51
N ALA A 78 0.87 29.84 10.04
CA ALA A 78 0.95 31.06 9.24
C ALA A 78 2.23 31.11 8.38
N VAL A 79 3.37 30.63 8.90
CA VAL A 79 4.64 30.53 8.15
C VAL A 79 4.49 29.49 7.01
N ILE A 80 3.84 28.36 7.28
CA ILE A 80 3.54 27.37 6.22
C ILE A 80 2.69 27.97 5.10
N LEU A 81 1.62 28.70 5.46
CA LEU A 81 0.76 29.38 4.46
C LEU A 81 1.52 30.47 3.69
N LEU A 82 2.40 31.22 4.37
CA LEU A 82 3.25 32.22 3.72
C LEU A 82 4.21 31.53 2.73
N GLY A 83 4.82 30.40 3.10
CA GLY A 83 5.68 29.63 2.22
C GLY A 83 4.92 29.11 0.99
N ALA A 84 3.74 28.53 1.20
CA ALA A 84 2.89 28.06 0.11
C ALA A 84 2.45 29.21 -0.82
N PHE A 85 2.14 30.37 -0.28
CA PHE A 85 1.82 31.58 -1.06
C PHE A 85 3.05 32.08 -1.84
N THR A 86 4.23 32.08 -1.24
CA THR A 86 5.50 32.43 -1.91
C THR A 86 5.78 31.46 -3.07
N THR A 87 5.68 30.14 -2.85
CA THR A 87 5.78 29.13 -3.91
C THR A 87 4.84 29.46 -5.07
N ARG A 88 3.57 29.75 -4.76
CA ARG A 88 2.59 30.10 -5.79
C ARG A 88 2.99 31.31 -6.65
N LEU A 89 3.69 32.27 -6.07
CA LEU A 89 4.10 33.50 -6.78
C LEU A 89 5.44 33.35 -7.52
N THR A 90 6.35 32.54 -7.00
CA THR A 90 7.76 32.54 -7.44
C THR A 90 8.21 31.21 -8.05
N ALA A 91 7.49 30.11 -7.82
CA ALA A 91 7.92 28.83 -8.34
C ALA A 91 7.66 28.70 -9.84
N LEU A 92 8.64 28.12 -10.52
CA LEU A 92 8.58 27.78 -11.93
C LEU A 92 8.73 26.27 -12.08
N HIS A 93 7.80 25.66 -12.80
CA HIS A 93 7.81 24.22 -13.11
C HIS A 93 7.69 24.04 -14.61
N GLY A 94 8.43 23.09 -15.17
CA GLY A 94 8.35 22.78 -16.60
C GLY A 94 8.99 21.44 -16.92
N GLU A 95 8.96 21.08 -18.19
CA GLU A 95 9.50 19.83 -18.71
C GLU A 95 10.66 20.11 -19.67
N MET A 96 11.70 19.30 -19.55
CA MET A 96 12.88 19.36 -20.41
C MET A 96 13.10 17.97 -21.01
N HIS A 97 13.01 17.86 -22.31
CA HIS A 97 13.37 16.63 -23.00
C HIS A 97 14.87 16.63 -23.31
N LEU A 98 15.54 15.51 -22.99
CA LEU A 98 16.97 15.29 -23.25
C LEU A 98 17.13 14.06 -24.14
N ALA A 99 17.80 14.22 -25.27
CA ALA A 99 18.29 13.12 -26.11
C ALA A 99 19.80 12.94 -25.94
N GLU A 100 20.30 11.72 -26.01
CA GLU A 100 21.73 11.43 -25.84
C GLU A 100 22.59 12.22 -26.84
N GLY A 101 23.62 12.86 -26.32
CA GLY A 101 24.58 13.68 -27.08
C GLY A 101 24.08 15.08 -27.44
N ASN A 102 22.81 15.42 -27.28
CA ASN A 102 22.26 16.73 -27.66
C ASN A 102 22.30 17.71 -26.47
N PRO A 103 23.03 18.83 -26.56
CA PRO A 103 23.04 19.84 -25.54
C PRO A 103 21.73 20.64 -25.56
N THR A 104 21.12 20.84 -24.40
CA THR A 104 19.85 21.57 -24.24
C THR A 104 19.94 22.52 -23.07
N ASN A 105 19.43 23.74 -23.24
CA ASN A 105 19.32 24.74 -22.17
C ASN A 105 17.90 25.31 -22.04
N THR A 106 16.91 24.71 -22.70
CA THR A 106 15.53 25.20 -22.71
C THR A 106 14.59 24.15 -22.09
N PHE A 107 13.59 24.62 -21.38
CA PHE A 107 12.48 23.80 -20.87
C PHE A 107 11.14 24.51 -21.08
N THR A 108 10.07 23.76 -21.17
CA THR A 108 8.72 24.27 -21.43
C THR A 108 7.87 24.28 -20.16
N SER A 109 7.21 25.39 -19.87
CA SER A 109 6.23 25.54 -18.81
C SER A 109 4.87 25.94 -19.41
N GLY A 110 3.98 24.97 -19.57
CA GLY A 110 2.77 25.19 -20.36
C GLY A 110 3.08 25.53 -21.81
N ALA A 111 2.66 26.72 -22.26
CA ALA A 111 2.94 27.23 -23.61
C ALA A 111 4.21 28.08 -23.69
N GLN A 112 4.91 28.34 -22.58
CA GLN A 112 6.08 29.22 -22.54
C GLN A 112 7.37 28.43 -22.49
N SER A 113 8.38 28.86 -23.26
CA SER A 113 9.73 28.30 -23.21
C SER A 113 10.62 29.19 -22.34
N HIS A 114 11.34 28.57 -21.44
CA HIS A 114 12.30 29.22 -20.53
C HIS A 114 13.71 28.68 -20.78
N THR A 115 14.71 29.55 -20.56
CA THR A 115 16.13 29.21 -20.75
C THR A 115 16.84 29.08 -19.43
N LEU A 116 17.65 28.01 -19.28
CA LEU A 116 18.56 27.85 -18.16
C LEU A 116 19.85 28.66 -18.40
N PRO A 117 20.53 29.13 -17.33
CA PRO A 117 21.81 29.87 -17.47
C PRO A 117 22.99 28.94 -17.78
N TYR A 118 22.78 27.69 -18.04
CA TYR A 118 23.77 26.65 -18.38
C TYR A 118 23.14 25.61 -19.32
N THR A 119 23.98 24.80 -19.93
CA THR A 119 23.56 23.74 -20.86
C THR A 119 23.68 22.38 -20.19
N ILE A 120 22.69 21.52 -20.40
CA ILE A 120 22.68 20.13 -19.94
C ILE A 120 22.76 19.21 -21.14
N THR A 121 23.66 18.25 -21.10
CA THR A 121 23.81 17.21 -22.13
C THR A 121 23.61 15.84 -21.48
N LEU A 122 22.69 15.05 -22.00
CA LEU A 122 22.54 13.65 -21.63
C LEU A 122 23.66 12.85 -22.27
N THR A 123 24.55 12.29 -21.46
CA THR A 123 25.67 11.47 -21.97
C THR A 123 25.26 10.01 -22.14
N ARG A 124 24.39 9.51 -21.27
CA ARG A 124 23.88 8.14 -21.31
C ARG A 124 22.61 8.04 -20.49
N PHE A 125 21.62 7.32 -21.00
CA PHE A 125 20.47 6.86 -20.24
C PHE A 125 20.61 5.39 -19.89
N GLU A 126 20.39 5.01 -18.64
CA GLU A 126 20.57 3.65 -18.15
C GLU A 126 19.35 3.20 -17.36
N VAL A 127 18.78 2.04 -17.73
CA VAL A 127 17.77 1.36 -16.93
C VAL A 127 18.45 0.24 -16.17
N THR A 128 18.38 0.29 -14.85
CA THR A 128 18.84 -0.83 -14.02
C THR A 128 17.67 -1.74 -13.71
N TYR A 129 17.92 -3.04 -13.67
CA TYR A 129 16.89 -4.04 -13.42
C TYR A 129 17.14 -4.79 -12.11
N TYR A 130 16.09 -5.26 -11.48
CA TYR A 130 16.22 -6.21 -10.38
C TYR A 130 16.90 -7.48 -10.88
N LEU A 131 17.84 -8.00 -10.09
CA LEU A 131 18.73 -9.09 -10.49
C LEU A 131 17.97 -10.31 -11.02
N GLY A 132 18.27 -10.70 -12.25
CA GLY A 132 17.63 -11.83 -12.93
C GLY A 132 16.18 -11.61 -13.37
N THR A 133 15.75 -10.36 -13.45
CA THR A 133 14.38 -10.00 -13.85
C THR A 133 14.39 -8.94 -14.97
N THR A 134 13.22 -8.67 -15.54
CA THR A 134 12.99 -7.56 -16.47
C THR A 134 12.30 -6.37 -15.79
N ALA A 135 12.07 -6.45 -14.45
CA ALA A 135 11.47 -5.37 -13.69
C ALA A 135 12.49 -4.25 -13.46
N PRO A 136 12.19 -3.00 -13.81
CA PRO A 136 13.11 -1.88 -13.61
C PRO A 136 13.29 -1.59 -12.12
N ALA A 137 14.54 -1.47 -11.69
CA ALA A 137 14.93 -1.12 -10.33
C ALA A 137 15.22 0.37 -10.18
N ASP A 138 15.76 1.02 -11.23
CA ASP A 138 15.91 2.48 -11.32
C ASP A 138 16.08 2.91 -12.79
N PHE A 139 15.83 4.20 -13.03
CA PHE A 139 16.01 4.89 -14.30
C PHE A 139 17.01 6.01 -14.09
N ILE A 140 18.15 5.94 -14.72
CA ILE A 140 19.30 6.82 -14.42
C ILE A 140 19.70 7.59 -15.67
N ALA A 141 19.56 8.91 -15.62
CA ALA A 141 20.09 9.83 -16.62
C ALA A 141 21.46 10.34 -16.15
N HIS A 142 22.52 10.04 -16.90
CA HIS A 142 23.84 10.59 -16.71
C HIS A 142 23.97 11.87 -17.53
N VAL A 143 24.20 13.00 -16.86
CA VAL A 143 24.23 14.32 -17.51
C VAL A 143 25.53 15.04 -17.22
N VAL A 144 25.95 15.85 -18.18
CA VAL A 144 27.05 16.83 -18.04
C VAL A 144 26.44 18.22 -18.11
N ILE A 145 26.80 19.06 -17.16
CA ILE A 145 26.38 20.47 -17.08
C ILE A 145 27.56 21.34 -17.49
N ALA A 146 27.40 22.08 -18.60
CA ALA A 146 28.34 23.10 -19.03
C ALA A 146 27.84 24.47 -18.55
N ASP A 147 28.47 24.99 -17.50
CA ASP A 147 28.10 26.25 -16.87
C ASP A 147 29.16 27.32 -17.22
N PRO A 148 28.76 28.46 -17.84
CA PRO A 148 29.72 29.50 -18.22
C PRO A 148 30.43 30.18 -17.04
N GLU A 149 29.86 30.18 -15.86
CA GLU A 149 30.39 30.88 -14.67
C GLU A 149 31.00 29.92 -13.62
N LEU A 150 30.63 28.64 -13.68
CA LEU A 150 31.09 27.61 -12.73
C LEU A 150 31.73 26.47 -13.51
N ALA A 151 32.65 25.74 -12.88
CA ALA A 151 33.25 24.56 -13.50
C ALA A 151 32.15 23.59 -14.01
N SER A 152 32.41 23.03 -15.21
CA SER A 152 31.57 21.95 -15.74
C SER A 152 31.52 20.77 -14.78
N ASP A 153 30.37 20.22 -14.56
CA ASP A 153 30.12 19.15 -13.59
C ASP A 153 29.34 18.01 -14.25
N SER A 154 29.51 16.82 -13.74
CA SER A 154 28.75 15.64 -14.16
C SER A 154 27.84 15.19 -13.02
N GLY A 155 26.60 14.88 -13.35
CA GLY A 155 25.61 14.46 -12.38
C GLY A 155 24.77 13.29 -12.86
N THR A 156 24.02 12.73 -11.95
CA THR A 156 23.02 11.69 -12.26
C THR A 156 21.66 12.12 -11.73
N VAL A 157 20.62 11.91 -12.53
CA VAL A 157 19.22 12.07 -12.13
C VAL A 157 18.57 10.70 -12.15
N SER A 158 17.90 10.32 -11.05
CA SER A 158 17.09 9.11 -11.02
C SER A 158 15.83 9.32 -10.16
N MET A 159 14.94 8.32 -10.09
CA MET A 159 13.61 8.44 -9.46
C MET A 159 13.63 8.97 -8.00
N ASN A 160 14.71 8.67 -7.25
CA ASN A 160 14.87 9.14 -5.85
C ASN A 160 16.14 9.96 -5.64
N ARG A 161 16.82 10.35 -6.72
CA ARG A 161 18.04 11.14 -6.68
C ARG A 161 17.93 12.33 -7.64
N ILE A 162 17.68 13.49 -7.06
CA ILE A 162 17.58 14.75 -7.80
C ILE A 162 18.96 15.35 -8.09
N LEU A 163 19.06 16.06 -9.20
CA LEU A 163 20.17 16.93 -9.50
C LEU A 163 19.76 18.38 -9.20
N SER A 164 20.61 19.12 -8.52
CA SER A 164 20.34 20.52 -8.17
C SER A 164 21.50 21.41 -8.62
N ARG A 165 21.19 22.47 -9.38
CA ARG A 165 22.20 23.47 -9.84
C ARG A 165 21.58 24.85 -9.89
N ARG A 166 22.21 25.85 -9.27
CA ARG A 166 21.74 27.27 -9.21
C ARG A 166 20.26 27.44 -8.82
N GLY A 167 19.77 26.60 -7.88
CA GLY A 167 18.38 26.63 -7.44
C GLY A 167 17.40 25.87 -8.34
N TYR A 168 17.80 25.47 -9.55
CA TYR A 168 17.02 24.54 -10.38
C TYR A 168 17.22 23.12 -9.92
N ARG A 169 16.15 22.33 -9.94
CA ARG A 169 16.12 20.91 -9.56
C ARG A 169 15.54 20.10 -10.70
N PHE A 170 16.16 18.97 -10.98
CA PHE A 170 15.82 18.08 -12.08
C PHE A 170 15.39 16.71 -11.54
N TYR A 171 14.25 16.24 -12.01
CA TYR A 171 13.61 15.00 -11.58
C TYR A 171 13.34 14.14 -12.81
N GLN A 172 13.53 12.82 -12.68
CA GLN A 172 13.18 11.87 -13.71
C GLN A 172 11.65 11.80 -13.85
N HIS A 173 11.10 12.08 -15.04
CA HIS A 173 9.67 12.15 -15.28
C HIS A 173 9.21 11.16 -16.35
N GLY A 174 9.82 11.19 -17.53
CA GLY A 174 9.46 10.35 -18.66
C GLY A 174 10.68 9.64 -19.25
N ILE A 175 10.42 8.63 -20.09
CA ILE A 175 11.42 7.80 -20.74
C ILE A 175 10.98 7.63 -22.19
N ASP A 176 11.93 7.76 -23.13
CA ASP A 176 11.66 7.50 -24.53
C ASP A 176 11.60 5.99 -24.80
N GLU A 177 10.80 5.57 -25.77
CA GLU A 177 10.60 4.17 -26.13
C GLU A 177 11.92 3.49 -26.59
N ASP A 178 12.82 4.24 -27.19
CA ASP A 178 14.13 3.77 -27.67
C ASP A 178 15.21 3.71 -26.58
N LEU A 179 14.91 4.16 -25.35
CA LEU A 179 15.81 4.27 -24.21
C LEU A 179 17.05 5.16 -24.48
N ARG A 180 16.98 6.07 -25.46
CA ARG A 180 18.07 7.02 -25.81
C ARG A 180 17.76 8.46 -25.39
N GLY A 181 16.64 8.66 -24.74
CA GLY A 181 16.23 9.96 -24.22
C GLY A 181 15.35 9.83 -23.00
N CYS A 182 15.17 10.95 -22.35
CA CYS A 182 14.29 11.05 -21.20
C CYS A 182 13.72 12.46 -21.06
N THR A 183 12.58 12.56 -20.37
CA THR A 183 12.00 13.84 -19.99
C THR A 183 12.28 14.09 -18.51
N LEU A 184 12.91 15.21 -18.20
CA LEU A 184 13.11 15.67 -16.84
C LEU A 184 12.08 16.74 -16.49
N LEU A 185 11.51 16.65 -15.28
CA LEU A 185 10.78 17.76 -14.69
C LEU A 185 11.78 18.75 -14.10
N VAL A 186 11.67 20.02 -14.48
CA VAL A 186 12.49 21.11 -13.97
C VAL A 186 11.66 21.91 -12.98
N ALA A 187 12.16 22.09 -11.75
CA ALA A 187 11.53 22.89 -10.72
C ALA A 187 12.49 23.94 -10.17
N HIS A 188 12.03 25.19 -10.10
CA HIS A 188 12.77 26.28 -9.48
C HIS A 188 11.85 26.98 -8.48
N ASP A 189 12.10 26.81 -7.20
CA ASP A 189 11.42 27.50 -6.10
C ASP A 189 12.48 27.97 -5.10
N PRO A 190 12.98 29.20 -5.27
CA PRO A 190 14.11 29.69 -4.47
C PRO A 190 13.76 29.95 -3.01
N TRP A 191 12.51 30.28 -2.69
CA TRP A 191 12.12 30.77 -1.37
C TRP A 191 11.01 29.98 -0.72
N GLY A 192 9.98 29.59 -1.47
CA GLY A 192 8.75 29.04 -0.90
C GLY A 192 8.95 27.74 -0.13
N ILE A 193 9.76 26.82 -0.67
CA ILE A 193 10.07 25.54 0.00
C ILE A 193 10.82 25.77 1.31
N ALA A 194 11.82 26.66 1.34
CA ALA A 194 12.59 26.94 2.56
C ALA A 194 11.70 27.51 3.66
N ILE A 195 10.84 28.48 3.32
CA ILE A 195 9.88 29.06 4.26
C ILE A 195 8.89 28.00 4.78
N THR A 196 8.35 27.16 3.87
CA THR A 196 7.41 26.09 4.24
C THR A 196 8.06 25.06 5.17
N TYR A 197 9.29 24.65 4.90
CA TYR A 197 10.02 23.70 5.76
C TYR A 197 10.40 24.30 7.11
N CYS A 198 10.74 25.59 7.18
CA CYS A 198 10.89 26.29 8.45
C CYS A 198 9.57 26.26 9.23
N GLY A 199 8.44 26.47 8.57
CA GLY A 199 7.12 26.34 9.18
C GLY A 199 6.84 24.93 9.72
N TYR A 200 7.19 23.87 8.97
CA TYR A 200 7.08 22.48 9.44
C TYR A 200 7.91 22.23 10.70
N GLY A 201 9.18 22.65 10.68
CA GLY A 201 10.07 22.53 11.85
C GLY A 201 9.53 23.29 13.06
N LEU A 202 9.04 24.50 12.87
CA LEU A 202 8.46 25.32 13.93
C LEU A 202 7.17 24.69 14.49
N LEU A 203 6.33 24.11 13.65
CA LEU A 203 5.11 23.43 14.08
C LEU A 203 5.43 22.19 14.93
N LEU A 204 6.36 21.35 14.47
CA LEU A 204 6.76 20.14 15.20
C LEU A 204 7.43 20.50 16.53
N LEU A 205 8.35 21.49 16.54
CA LEU A 205 8.97 21.97 17.76
C LEU A 205 7.93 22.58 18.72
N GLY A 206 7.01 23.39 18.20
CA GLY A 206 5.91 23.97 18.98
C GLY A 206 5.01 22.91 19.61
N MET A 207 4.68 21.83 18.88
CA MET A 207 3.92 20.70 19.43
C MET A 207 4.67 19.96 20.54
N LEU A 208 5.97 19.71 20.37
CA LEU A 208 6.81 19.07 21.38
C LEU A 208 6.93 19.94 22.64
N LEU A 209 7.19 21.24 22.48
CA LEU A 209 7.25 22.19 23.59
C LEU A 209 5.91 22.28 24.32
N PHE A 210 4.80 22.32 23.59
CA PHE A 210 3.47 22.33 24.18
C PHE A 210 3.23 21.05 25.01
N MET A 211 3.51 19.87 24.44
CA MET A 211 3.38 18.59 25.16
C MET A 211 4.28 18.50 26.38
N GLY A 212 5.48 19.10 26.35
CA GLY A 212 6.43 19.10 27.44
C GLY A 212 6.11 20.09 28.57
N THR A 213 5.40 21.19 28.27
CA THR A 213 5.20 22.30 29.21
C THR A 213 3.75 22.49 29.67
N ASP A 214 2.76 22.02 28.90
CA ASP A 214 1.35 22.14 29.29
C ASP A 214 1.06 21.34 30.57
N LYS A 215 0.68 22.05 31.66
CA LYS A 215 0.38 21.43 32.93
C LYS A 215 -0.76 20.42 32.84
N GLY A 216 -1.83 20.76 32.12
CA GLY A 216 -2.99 19.89 31.99
C GLY A 216 -2.67 18.61 31.21
N PHE A 217 -1.78 18.67 30.21
CA PHE A 217 -1.30 17.49 29.51
C PHE A 217 -0.38 16.65 30.44
N ARG A 218 0.54 17.27 31.14
CA ARG A 218 1.45 16.58 32.06
C ARG A 218 0.71 15.89 33.20
N GLU A 219 -0.28 16.54 33.81
CA GLU A 219 -1.12 15.94 34.85
C GLU A 219 -1.90 14.72 34.31
N ARG A 220 -2.52 14.87 33.18
CA ARG A 220 -3.22 13.74 32.50
C ARG A 220 -2.25 12.61 32.11
N ILE A 221 -1.07 12.91 31.57
CA ILE A 221 -0.09 11.89 31.21
C ILE A 221 0.46 11.15 32.40
N GLN A 222 0.56 11.79 33.58
CA GLN A 222 0.97 11.15 34.84
C GLN A 222 -0.05 10.08 35.28
N LEU A 223 -1.33 10.25 34.95
CA LEU A 223 -2.35 9.22 35.15
C LEU A 223 -2.06 7.96 34.31
N PHE A 224 -1.41 8.13 33.16
CA PHE A 224 -1.08 7.05 32.22
C PHE A 224 0.38 6.58 32.30
N ALA A 225 1.33 7.36 32.79
CA ALA A 225 2.75 7.02 32.82
C ALA A 225 3.45 7.59 34.05
N LYS A 226 4.07 6.73 34.87
CA LYS A 226 4.99 7.17 35.93
C LYS A 226 6.30 7.82 35.41
N ARG A 227 6.61 7.62 34.11
CA ARG A 227 7.72 8.27 33.38
C ARG A 227 7.25 8.65 31.97
N PRO A 228 7.72 9.77 31.41
CA PRO A 228 7.28 10.25 30.07
C PRO A 228 7.84 9.44 28.88
N THR A 229 7.92 8.13 29.01
CA THR A 229 8.38 7.22 27.93
C THR A 229 7.45 7.18 26.71
N ILE A 230 6.27 7.81 26.76
CA ILE A 230 5.36 7.91 25.60
C ILE A 230 5.95 8.79 24.50
N LEU A 231 6.79 9.77 24.84
CA LEU A 231 7.53 10.59 23.88
C LEU A 231 8.71 9.85 23.22
N ALA A 232 9.26 8.83 23.89
CA ALA A 232 10.38 8.05 23.36
C ALA A 232 9.96 7.05 22.27
N ILE A 233 8.71 6.59 22.23
CA ILE A 233 8.23 5.61 21.24
C ILE A 233 8.15 6.20 19.83
N PRO A 234 7.55 7.39 19.59
CA PRO A 234 7.59 8.03 18.27
C PRO A 234 9.01 8.42 17.85
N LEU A 235 9.83 8.88 18.79
CA LEU A 235 11.23 9.20 18.53
C LEU A 235 12.05 7.94 18.21
N LEU A 236 11.78 6.82 18.91
CA LEU A 236 12.43 5.54 18.66
C LEU A 236 12.01 4.94 17.30
N ILE A 237 10.75 5.08 16.92
CA ILE A 237 10.25 4.62 15.61
C ILE A 237 10.80 5.52 14.49
N ALA A 238 10.86 6.83 14.68
CA ALA A 238 11.52 7.76 13.77
C ALA A 238 13.03 7.51 13.69
N LEU A 239 13.68 7.18 14.81
CA LEU A 239 15.12 6.86 14.88
C LEU A 239 15.42 5.49 14.27
N VAL A 240 14.58 4.48 14.50
CA VAL A 240 14.72 3.14 13.88
C VAL A 240 14.44 3.23 12.38
N GLY A 241 13.52 4.08 11.94
CA GLY A 241 13.34 4.44 10.55
C GLY A 241 14.59 5.12 9.97
N ALA A 242 15.18 6.06 10.70
CA ALA A 242 16.39 6.78 10.29
C ALA A 242 17.66 5.91 10.32
N VAL A 243 17.82 5.01 11.29
CA VAL A 243 18.97 4.08 11.37
C VAL A 243 18.90 2.96 10.33
N GLY A 244 17.69 2.59 9.85
CA GLY A 244 17.53 1.73 8.68
C GLY A 244 18.05 2.38 7.38
N ILE A 245 18.13 3.71 7.34
CA ILE A 245 18.57 4.51 6.18
C ILE A 245 20.08 4.34 5.90
N THR A 246 20.91 4.09 6.91
CA THR A 246 22.37 4.06 6.75
C THR A 246 22.94 2.70 6.32
N ARG A 247 22.13 1.64 6.22
CA ARG A 247 22.61 0.28 5.86
C ARG A 247 22.06 -0.30 4.56
N ALA A 248 21.24 0.41 3.82
CA ALA A 248 20.75 -0.01 2.51
C ALA A 248 21.57 0.64 1.38
N SER A 249 22.91 0.63 1.47
CA SER A 249 23.76 0.85 0.31
C SER A 249 23.78 -0.43 -0.52
N ASN A 250 22.98 -0.47 -1.56
CA ASN A 250 22.96 -1.54 -2.56
C ASN A 250 24.31 -1.65 -3.27
N PRO A 251 24.82 -2.85 -3.48
CA PRO A 251 25.86 -3.04 -4.49
C PRO A 251 25.20 -2.96 -5.88
N SER A 252 25.45 -1.87 -6.58
CA SER A 252 25.11 -1.71 -7.99
C SER A 252 25.94 -2.68 -8.83
N HIS A 253 25.32 -3.72 -9.37
CA HIS A 253 25.89 -4.51 -10.46
C HIS A 253 25.27 -4.04 -11.78
N ARG A 254 26.13 -3.56 -12.68
CA ARG A 254 25.83 -3.18 -14.06
C ARG A 254 25.27 -4.37 -14.83
N ALA A 255 24.12 -4.22 -15.45
CA ALA A 255 23.62 -5.09 -16.50
C ALA A 255 23.25 -4.24 -17.72
N SER A 256 23.71 -4.66 -18.89
CA SER A 256 23.47 -4.04 -20.20
C SER A 256 22.03 -4.27 -20.70
N PRO A 257 21.51 -3.40 -21.58
CA PRO A 257 20.08 -3.36 -21.90
C PRO A 257 19.62 -4.55 -22.76
N ALA A 258 18.48 -5.12 -22.40
CA ALA A 258 17.74 -6.05 -23.23
C ALA A 258 16.70 -5.28 -24.08
N ALA A 259 16.65 -5.60 -25.38
CA ALA A 259 15.76 -4.98 -26.35
C ALA A 259 14.25 -5.21 -26.05
N PRO A 260 13.35 -4.33 -26.52
CA PRO A 260 11.92 -4.37 -26.20
C PRO A 260 11.22 -5.58 -26.83
N VAL A 261 10.31 -6.16 -26.07
CA VAL A 261 9.46 -7.29 -26.49
C VAL A 261 8.30 -6.76 -27.30
N ALA A 262 8.24 -7.14 -28.57
CA ALA A 262 7.09 -6.89 -29.46
C ALA A 262 5.86 -7.71 -28.99
N ASN A 263 4.71 -7.06 -28.97
CA ASN A 263 3.40 -7.68 -28.78
C ASN A 263 3.12 -8.69 -29.91
N HIS A 264 2.92 -9.95 -29.57
CA HIS A 264 2.48 -10.94 -30.55
C HIS A 264 0.99 -11.22 -30.46
N SER A 265 0.37 -11.04 -31.63
CA SER A 265 -1.01 -11.40 -31.99
C SER A 265 -1.33 -12.88 -31.74
N LEU A 266 -2.57 -13.08 -31.39
CA LEU A 266 -3.24 -14.36 -31.21
C LEU A 266 -3.11 -15.24 -32.46
N LEU A 267 -2.60 -16.47 -32.30
CA LEU A 267 -2.71 -17.54 -33.29
C LEU A 267 -3.64 -18.64 -32.76
N GLU A 268 -4.47 -19.13 -33.68
CA GLU A 268 -5.54 -20.08 -33.48
C GLU A 268 -5.13 -21.42 -32.86
N ALA A 269 -6.08 -22.01 -32.13
CA ALA A 269 -5.94 -23.32 -31.50
C ALA A 269 -6.34 -24.46 -32.45
N PRO A 270 -5.70 -25.63 -32.38
CA PRO A 270 -6.14 -26.81 -33.17
C PRO A 270 -7.39 -27.46 -32.56
N PRO A 271 -8.22 -28.12 -33.36
CA PRO A 271 -9.50 -28.68 -32.93
C PRO A 271 -9.33 -29.93 -32.07
N ALA A 272 -10.04 -29.97 -30.95
CA ALA A 272 -10.10 -31.13 -30.05
C ALA A 272 -11.20 -32.11 -30.51
N SER A 273 -10.84 -33.37 -30.56
CA SER A 273 -11.73 -34.50 -30.90
C SER A 273 -12.85 -34.70 -29.89
N GLN A 274 -14.05 -34.90 -30.40
CA GLN A 274 -15.29 -35.12 -29.68
C GLN A 274 -15.35 -36.50 -29.03
N GLN A 275 -15.69 -36.56 -27.75
CA GLN A 275 -16.51 -37.65 -27.17
C GLN A 275 -17.31 -37.08 -26.00
N ALA A 276 -18.62 -37.00 -26.21
CA ALA A 276 -19.55 -36.61 -25.15
C ALA A 276 -19.86 -37.83 -24.25
N LEU A 277 -19.46 -37.76 -22.99
CA LEU A 277 -19.93 -38.64 -21.93
C LEU A 277 -20.55 -37.76 -20.84
N ALA A 278 -21.83 -38.00 -20.58
CA ALA A 278 -22.52 -37.42 -19.43
C ALA A 278 -21.90 -37.98 -18.16
N VAL A 279 -21.21 -37.10 -17.42
CA VAL A 279 -20.58 -37.44 -16.13
C VAL A 279 -21.41 -36.83 -15.01
N SER A 280 -22.04 -37.70 -14.20
CA SER A 280 -22.60 -37.37 -12.90
C SER A 280 -21.47 -36.78 -12.02
N ALA A 281 -21.74 -35.67 -11.33
CA ALA A 281 -20.77 -34.97 -10.48
C ALA A 281 -20.24 -35.92 -9.38
N SER A 282 -19.05 -36.50 -9.59
CA SER A 282 -18.33 -37.31 -8.62
C SER A 282 -17.99 -36.45 -7.38
N THR A 283 -18.31 -36.96 -6.21
CA THR A 283 -17.94 -36.34 -4.91
C THR A 283 -16.45 -36.47 -4.59
N ALA A 284 -15.72 -37.33 -5.30
CA ALA A 284 -14.28 -37.52 -5.14
C ALA A 284 -13.47 -36.34 -5.68
N PRO A 285 -12.31 -36.00 -5.05
CA PRO A 285 -11.43 -34.98 -5.59
C PRO A 285 -10.89 -35.39 -6.97
N PRO A 286 -10.64 -34.40 -7.88
CA PRO A 286 -10.02 -34.70 -9.17
C PRO A 286 -8.63 -35.32 -9.03
N LYS A 287 -8.20 -36.09 -10.06
CA LYS A 287 -6.89 -36.76 -10.06
C LYS A 287 -5.76 -35.74 -9.97
N THR A 288 -4.77 -36.00 -9.09
CA THR A 288 -3.60 -35.14 -8.91
C THR A 288 -2.42 -35.97 -8.38
N LEU A 289 -1.26 -35.34 -8.18
CA LEU A 289 -0.08 -35.96 -7.57
C LEU A 289 -0.25 -36.16 -6.06
N PRO A 290 0.43 -37.12 -5.45
CA PRO A 290 0.57 -37.25 -4.00
C PRO A 290 1.11 -35.94 -3.39
N ARG A 291 0.67 -35.64 -2.16
CA ARG A 291 1.00 -34.37 -1.49
C ARG A 291 2.50 -34.10 -1.41
N GLU A 292 3.30 -35.10 -1.13
CA GLU A 292 4.75 -34.98 -0.98
C GLU A 292 5.42 -34.67 -2.32
N VAL A 293 5.00 -35.35 -3.39
CA VAL A 293 5.50 -35.12 -4.75
C VAL A 293 5.12 -33.75 -5.26
N ALA A 294 3.87 -33.32 -5.07
CA ALA A 294 3.42 -31.96 -5.43
C ALA A 294 4.20 -30.88 -4.66
N ALA A 295 4.51 -31.12 -3.38
CA ALA A 295 5.32 -30.19 -2.57
C ALA A 295 6.77 -30.08 -3.05
N GLN A 296 7.34 -31.13 -3.68
CA GLN A 296 8.67 -31.06 -4.29
C GLN A 296 8.68 -30.13 -5.50
N PHE A 297 7.67 -30.18 -6.37
CA PHE A 297 7.51 -29.19 -7.45
C PHE A 297 7.47 -27.77 -6.89
N GLY A 298 6.80 -27.55 -5.75
CA GLY A 298 6.75 -26.26 -5.07
C GLY A 298 8.13 -25.70 -4.68
N THR A 299 9.20 -26.52 -4.70
CA THR A 299 10.57 -26.07 -4.42
C THR A 299 11.32 -25.54 -5.63
N LEU A 300 10.83 -25.78 -6.84
CA LEU A 300 11.41 -25.21 -8.06
C LEU A 300 11.27 -23.69 -8.08
N TYR A 301 12.18 -23.02 -8.74
CA TYR A 301 12.10 -21.59 -8.99
C TYR A 301 11.34 -21.32 -10.28
N VAL A 302 10.58 -20.24 -10.29
CA VAL A 302 9.84 -19.78 -11.46
C VAL A 302 9.92 -18.27 -11.55
N TYR A 303 9.98 -17.73 -12.75
CA TYR A 303 9.81 -16.31 -13.02
C TYR A 303 8.31 -16.01 -13.10
N TYR A 304 7.82 -15.22 -12.16
CA TYR A 304 6.40 -14.88 -12.05
C TYR A 304 6.22 -13.51 -11.42
N ALA A 305 5.32 -12.70 -11.99
CA ALA A 305 5.06 -11.33 -11.51
C ALA A 305 6.36 -10.52 -11.31
N ASP A 306 7.20 -10.51 -12.33
CA ASP A 306 8.47 -9.79 -12.44
C ASP A 306 9.50 -10.13 -11.36
N ARG A 307 9.44 -11.33 -10.80
CA ARG A 307 10.44 -11.83 -9.84
C ARG A 307 10.66 -13.34 -9.91
N ILE A 308 11.78 -13.76 -9.37
CA ILE A 308 12.08 -15.17 -9.16
C ILE A 308 11.51 -15.60 -7.81
N CYS A 309 10.61 -16.59 -7.81
CA CYS A 309 9.96 -17.07 -6.61
C CYS A 309 9.83 -18.61 -6.62
N PRO A 310 9.52 -19.26 -5.46
CA PRO A 310 9.18 -20.68 -5.44
C PRO A 310 7.90 -20.95 -6.21
N LEU A 311 7.82 -22.06 -6.95
CA LEU A 311 6.60 -22.49 -7.64
C LEU A 311 5.43 -22.67 -6.66
N GLN A 312 5.70 -22.96 -5.39
CA GLN A 312 4.70 -22.93 -4.32
C GLN A 312 3.93 -21.60 -4.27
N THR A 313 4.63 -20.47 -4.42
CA THR A 313 3.97 -19.14 -4.41
C THR A 313 2.96 -19.02 -5.55
N VAL A 314 3.33 -19.48 -6.75
CA VAL A 314 2.40 -19.53 -7.89
C VAL A 314 1.21 -20.42 -7.60
N ALA A 315 1.45 -21.62 -7.04
CA ALA A 315 0.38 -22.54 -6.66
C ALA A 315 -0.61 -21.92 -5.66
N TYR A 316 -0.10 -21.21 -4.66
CA TYR A 316 -0.94 -20.51 -3.66
C TYR A 316 -1.75 -19.38 -4.29
N GLN A 317 -1.15 -18.56 -5.15
CA GLN A 317 -1.84 -17.48 -5.84
C GLN A 317 -2.87 -18.00 -6.84
N PHE A 318 -2.52 -19.05 -7.59
CA PHE A 318 -3.42 -19.75 -8.51
C PHE A 318 -4.65 -20.29 -7.78
N SER A 319 -4.45 -21.04 -6.70
CA SER A 319 -5.55 -21.58 -5.89
C SER A 319 -6.42 -20.46 -5.33
N LEU A 320 -5.81 -19.44 -4.71
CA LEU A 320 -6.53 -18.31 -4.12
C LEU A 320 -7.35 -17.55 -5.17
N LYS A 321 -6.79 -17.28 -6.34
CA LYS A 321 -7.46 -16.56 -7.42
C LYS A 321 -8.64 -17.35 -7.98
N LEU A 322 -8.50 -18.65 -8.14
CA LEU A 322 -9.57 -19.50 -8.67
C LEU A 322 -10.67 -19.77 -7.67
N THR A 323 -10.31 -20.26 -6.47
CA THR A 323 -11.27 -20.79 -5.50
C THR A 323 -11.69 -19.77 -4.43
N GLY A 324 -10.97 -18.67 -4.30
CA GLY A 324 -11.08 -17.73 -3.17
C GLY A 324 -10.49 -18.27 -1.86
N GLY A 325 -9.74 -19.39 -1.90
CA GLY A 325 -9.14 -20.06 -0.75
C GLY A 325 -7.81 -20.75 -1.08
N PHE A 326 -7.22 -21.38 -0.07
CA PHE A 326 -5.92 -22.04 -0.19
C PHE A 326 -6.04 -23.56 -0.34
N GLY A 327 -7.08 -24.05 -0.96
CA GLY A 327 -7.31 -25.48 -1.21
C GLY A 327 -8.67 -25.76 -1.83
N TYR A 328 -8.85 -27.00 -2.27
CA TYR A 328 -10.10 -27.47 -2.85
C TYR A 328 -10.30 -28.94 -2.48
N ARG A 329 -11.42 -29.27 -1.82
CA ARG A 329 -11.78 -30.65 -1.40
C ARG A 329 -10.63 -31.39 -0.67
N GLY A 330 -9.91 -30.71 0.22
CA GLY A 330 -8.78 -31.27 1.00
C GLY A 330 -7.43 -31.29 0.27
N LEU A 331 -7.38 -30.90 -1.01
CA LEU A 331 -6.15 -30.79 -1.79
C LEU A 331 -5.40 -29.50 -1.48
N THR A 332 -4.06 -29.58 -1.48
CA THR A 332 -3.19 -28.42 -1.29
C THR A 332 -3.10 -27.60 -2.58
N PRO A 333 -2.68 -26.31 -2.49
CA PRO A 333 -2.48 -25.47 -3.68
C PRO A 333 -1.54 -26.10 -4.71
N GLU A 334 -0.46 -26.74 -4.25
CA GLU A 334 0.48 -27.43 -5.14
C GLU A 334 -0.19 -28.61 -5.85
N GLN A 335 -1.05 -29.36 -5.17
CA GLN A 335 -1.82 -30.44 -5.78
C GLN A 335 -2.82 -29.93 -6.82
N ILE A 336 -3.45 -28.78 -6.57
CA ILE A 336 -4.37 -28.15 -7.53
C ILE A 336 -3.61 -27.76 -8.78
N LEU A 337 -2.48 -27.07 -8.64
CA LEU A 337 -1.65 -26.63 -9.78
C LEU A 337 -1.14 -27.82 -10.59
N MET A 338 -0.58 -28.84 -9.92
CA MET A 338 -0.08 -30.04 -10.58
C MET A 338 -1.20 -30.87 -11.22
N GLY A 339 -2.39 -30.85 -10.64
CA GLY A 339 -3.57 -31.48 -11.21
C GLY A 339 -3.95 -30.88 -12.57
N TRP A 340 -3.97 -29.57 -12.69
CA TRP A 340 -4.22 -28.87 -13.96
C TRP A 340 -3.11 -29.09 -14.98
N ILE A 341 -1.86 -29.25 -14.55
CA ILE A 341 -0.72 -29.46 -15.46
C ILE A 341 -0.71 -30.89 -15.99
N PHE A 342 -0.89 -31.92 -15.13
CA PHE A 342 -0.68 -33.31 -15.50
C PHE A 342 -1.97 -34.09 -15.78
N PHE A 343 -3.12 -33.63 -15.27
CA PHE A 343 -4.41 -34.35 -15.39
C PHE A 343 -5.56 -33.40 -15.77
N PRO A 344 -5.40 -32.51 -16.77
CA PRO A 344 -6.38 -31.45 -17.06
C PRO A 344 -7.79 -32.03 -17.33
N SER A 345 -7.91 -33.18 -17.95
CA SER A 345 -9.20 -33.84 -18.22
C SER A 345 -10.01 -34.13 -16.96
N SER A 346 -9.37 -34.42 -15.83
CA SER A 346 -10.04 -34.63 -14.54
C SER A 346 -10.52 -33.33 -13.89
N TRP A 347 -9.98 -32.18 -14.32
CA TRP A 347 -10.24 -30.88 -13.70
C TRP A 347 -11.20 -30.00 -14.48
N ILE A 348 -11.37 -30.26 -15.80
CA ILE A 348 -12.23 -29.46 -16.68
C ILE A 348 -13.66 -29.33 -16.17
N ASP A 349 -14.20 -30.40 -15.55
CA ASP A 349 -15.57 -30.46 -15.03
C ASP A 349 -15.65 -30.12 -13.52
N ALA A 350 -14.52 -29.88 -12.87
CA ALA A 350 -14.49 -29.58 -11.43
C ALA A 350 -15.01 -28.15 -11.17
N PRO A 351 -16.05 -27.96 -10.33
CA PRO A 351 -16.60 -26.64 -10.02
C PRO A 351 -15.73 -25.92 -8.97
N LEU A 352 -14.55 -25.47 -9.36
CA LEU A 352 -13.60 -24.79 -8.46
C LEU A 352 -13.44 -23.29 -8.71
N ILE A 353 -13.97 -22.76 -9.83
CA ILE A 353 -13.80 -21.36 -10.19
C ILE A 353 -14.87 -20.53 -9.50
N ALA A 354 -14.47 -19.75 -8.53
CA ALA A 354 -15.36 -18.83 -7.81
C ALA A 354 -15.67 -17.60 -8.66
N LEU A 355 -16.93 -17.39 -9.03
CA LEU A 355 -17.38 -16.20 -9.75
C LEU A 355 -17.65 -15.03 -8.78
N PRO A 356 -17.27 -13.80 -9.13
CA PRO A 356 -17.68 -12.61 -8.41
C PRO A 356 -19.20 -12.49 -8.29
N ARG A 357 -19.68 -11.79 -7.27
CA ARG A 357 -21.12 -11.52 -7.13
C ARG A 357 -21.56 -10.54 -8.22
N GLY A 358 -22.81 -10.65 -8.68
CA GLY A 358 -23.40 -9.77 -9.65
C GLY A 358 -23.81 -10.48 -10.94
N ARG A 359 -23.91 -9.72 -12.02
CA ARG A 359 -24.46 -10.16 -13.31
C ARG A 359 -23.69 -11.34 -13.94
N VAL A 360 -22.38 -11.43 -13.69
CA VAL A 360 -21.56 -12.54 -14.20
C VAL A 360 -22.08 -13.90 -13.73
N ARG A 361 -22.61 -14.03 -12.50
CA ARG A 361 -23.19 -15.30 -12.00
C ARG A 361 -24.45 -15.70 -12.76
N GLN A 362 -25.22 -14.73 -13.25
CA GLN A 362 -26.44 -14.97 -14.03
C GLN A 362 -26.09 -15.55 -15.39
N LEU A 363 -24.98 -15.10 -16.01
CA LEU A 363 -24.50 -15.63 -17.30
C LEU A 363 -24.18 -17.14 -17.24
N PHE A 364 -23.74 -17.60 -16.04
CA PHE A 364 -23.40 -19.01 -15.81
C PHE A 364 -24.53 -19.82 -15.15
N ALA A 365 -25.66 -19.21 -14.86
CA ALA A 365 -26.77 -19.81 -14.08
C ALA A 365 -26.31 -20.48 -12.76
N SER A 366 -25.20 -20.02 -12.17
CA SER A 366 -24.57 -20.63 -11.01
C SER A 366 -25.24 -20.20 -9.72
N LYS A 367 -25.92 -21.11 -9.02
CA LYS A 367 -26.55 -20.86 -7.72
C LYS A 367 -25.53 -20.62 -6.61
N ASN A 368 -24.42 -21.37 -6.60
CA ASN A 368 -23.40 -21.33 -5.54
C ASN A 368 -22.26 -20.37 -5.86
N GLY A 369 -22.24 -19.77 -7.06
CA GLY A 369 -21.15 -18.93 -7.52
C GLY A 369 -19.84 -19.67 -7.83
N MET A 370 -19.88 -20.99 -7.89
CA MET A 370 -18.78 -21.86 -8.33
C MET A 370 -19.12 -22.47 -9.67
N VAL A 371 -18.16 -22.45 -10.59
CA VAL A 371 -18.31 -23.02 -11.94
C VAL A 371 -17.08 -23.85 -12.31
N SER A 372 -17.26 -24.76 -13.28
CA SER A 372 -16.18 -25.50 -13.90
C SER A 372 -15.59 -24.72 -15.08
N TRP A 373 -14.42 -25.12 -15.55
CA TRP A 373 -13.80 -24.50 -16.72
C TRP A 373 -14.62 -24.78 -17.99
N ARG A 374 -15.27 -25.94 -18.11
CA ARG A 374 -16.16 -26.31 -19.23
C ARG A 374 -17.34 -25.35 -19.37
N GLU A 375 -17.89 -24.85 -18.25
CA GLU A 375 -19.04 -23.95 -18.26
C GLU A 375 -18.75 -22.57 -18.86
N PHE A 376 -17.49 -22.22 -19.12
CA PHE A 376 -17.13 -21.02 -19.89
C PHE A 376 -17.45 -21.14 -21.38
N SER A 377 -17.68 -22.33 -21.88
CA SER A 377 -18.23 -22.58 -23.21
C SER A 377 -19.72 -22.90 -23.12
N ASP A 378 -20.50 -22.44 -24.08
CA ASP A 378 -21.91 -22.80 -24.19
C ASP A 378 -22.10 -24.15 -24.91
N SER A 379 -23.34 -24.54 -25.13
CA SER A 379 -23.69 -25.78 -25.88
C SER A 379 -23.20 -25.80 -27.32
N SER A 380 -22.89 -24.64 -27.89
CA SER A 380 -22.33 -24.45 -29.22
C SER A 380 -20.83 -24.29 -29.26
N TYR A 381 -20.15 -24.55 -28.11
CA TYR A 381 -18.72 -24.35 -27.90
C TYR A 381 -18.24 -22.89 -28.05
N GLN A 382 -19.17 -21.91 -28.00
CA GLN A 382 -18.83 -20.51 -28.03
C GLN A 382 -18.44 -20.03 -26.63
N TYR A 383 -17.47 -19.13 -26.56
CA TYR A 383 -17.02 -18.53 -25.28
C TYR A 383 -18.11 -17.62 -24.71
N ARG A 384 -18.65 -17.96 -23.55
CA ARG A 384 -19.80 -17.25 -22.94
C ARG A 384 -19.51 -15.77 -22.60
N LEU A 385 -18.27 -15.41 -22.37
CA LEU A 385 -17.90 -14.02 -22.05
C LEU A 385 -17.56 -13.20 -23.31
N ALA A 386 -17.58 -13.77 -24.54
CA ALA A 386 -17.22 -13.05 -25.75
C ALA A 386 -18.08 -11.79 -25.96
N LEU A 387 -19.40 -11.92 -25.92
CA LEU A 387 -20.32 -10.79 -26.09
C LEU A 387 -20.22 -9.76 -24.95
N PRO A 388 -20.23 -10.15 -23.64
CA PRO A 388 -19.97 -9.22 -22.54
C PRO A 388 -18.66 -8.45 -22.67
N LEU A 389 -17.57 -9.10 -23.07
CA LEU A 389 -16.27 -8.45 -23.27
C LEU A 389 -16.29 -7.45 -24.41
N GLU A 390 -16.97 -7.78 -25.52
CA GLU A 390 -17.13 -6.86 -26.64
C GLU A 390 -17.95 -5.63 -26.24
N GLN A 391 -19.04 -5.82 -25.46
CA GLN A 391 -19.82 -4.72 -24.90
C GLN A 391 -18.99 -3.83 -23.96
N ILE A 392 -18.12 -4.44 -23.14
CA ILE A 392 -17.18 -3.69 -22.28
C ILE A 392 -16.23 -2.85 -23.12
N ARG A 393 -15.68 -3.42 -24.18
CA ARG A 393 -14.75 -2.74 -25.09
C ARG A 393 -15.40 -1.53 -25.78
N ARG A 394 -16.70 -1.65 -26.11
CA ARG A 394 -17.50 -0.56 -26.70
C ARG A 394 -18.04 0.43 -25.66
N GLY A 395 -17.88 0.18 -24.37
CA GLY A 395 -18.47 1.00 -23.32
C GLY A 395 -19.99 0.82 -23.13
N GLU A 396 -20.57 -0.21 -23.75
CA GLU A 396 -22.01 -0.50 -23.77
C GLU A 396 -22.45 -1.49 -22.69
N TYR A 397 -21.51 -2.06 -21.90
CA TYR A 397 -21.85 -3.09 -20.93
C TYR A 397 -22.69 -2.50 -19.78
N PRO A 398 -23.90 -3.03 -19.53
CA PRO A 398 -24.79 -2.48 -18.51
C PRO A 398 -24.36 -2.95 -17.11
N GLY A 399 -23.67 -2.11 -16.37
CA GLY A 399 -23.24 -2.34 -14.99
C GLY A 399 -21.72 -2.37 -14.81
N ASN A 400 -21.26 -2.89 -13.66
CA ASN A 400 -19.84 -2.94 -13.35
C ASN A 400 -19.13 -4.05 -14.17
N PRO A 401 -18.16 -3.71 -15.04
CA PRO A 401 -17.44 -4.66 -15.88
C PRO A 401 -16.46 -5.57 -15.10
N GLN A 402 -16.04 -5.15 -13.89
CA GLN A 402 -15.02 -5.85 -13.13
C GLN A 402 -15.31 -7.33 -12.89
N GLY A 403 -16.60 -7.70 -12.72
CA GLY A 403 -16.98 -9.10 -12.52
C GLY A 403 -16.74 -9.98 -13.74
N VAL A 404 -16.96 -9.45 -14.95
CA VAL A 404 -16.72 -10.15 -16.21
C VAL A 404 -15.22 -10.27 -16.45
N LEU A 405 -14.48 -9.17 -16.32
CA LEU A 405 -13.02 -9.14 -16.49
C LEU A 405 -12.32 -10.11 -15.51
N ALA A 406 -12.76 -10.15 -14.26
CA ALA A 406 -12.19 -11.08 -13.27
C ALA A 406 -12.53 -12.56 -13.57
N ALA A 407 -13.66 -12.85 -14.20
CA ALA A 407 -14.00 -14.20 -14.62
C ALA A 407 -13.17 -14.61 -15.86
N ASP A 408 -13.02 -13.71 -16.82
CA ASP A 408 -12.19 -13.88 -18.01
C ASP A 408 -10.73 -14.14 -17.66
N GLU A 409 -10.18 -13.35 -16.74
CA GLU A 409 -8.82 -13.53 -16.22
C GLU A 409 -8.59 -14.93 -15.62
N LYS A 410 -9.59 -15.48 -14.89
CA LYS A 410 -9.50 -16.83 -14.33
C LYS A 410 -9.49 -17.91 -15.40
N TYR A 411 -10.28 -17.74 -16.45
CA TYR A 411 -10.29 -18.64 -17.59
C TYR A 411 -8.92 -18.69 -18.28
N HIS A 412 -8.37 -17.52 -18.60
CA HIS A 412 -7.06 -17.41 -19.25
C HIS A 412 -5.91 -17.84 -18.33
N LEU A 413 -6.02 -17.67 -17.02
CA LEU A 413 -5.04 -18.18 -16.06
C LEU A 413 -4.94 -19.71 -16.12
N ILE A 414 -6.07 -20.43 -16.17
CA ILE A 414 -6.07 -21.89 -16.33
C ILE A 414 -5.48 -22.27 -17.69
N GLN A 415 -5.83 -21.57 -18.75
CA GLN A 415 -5.28 -21.81 -20.08
C GLN A 415 -3.75 -21.62 -20.10
N SER A 416 -3.23 -20.61 -19.42
CA SER A 416 -1.80 -20.35 -19.32
C SER A 416 -1.05 -21.42 -18.54
N VAL A 417 -1.70 -22.01 -17.51
CA VAL A 417 -1.16 -23.15 -16.75
C VAL A 417 -1.16 -24.42 -17.57
N THR A 418 -2.27 -24.78 -18.19
CA THR A 418 -2.40 -26.02 -18.96
C THR A 418 -1.53 -26.02 -20.21
N SER A 419 -1.30 -24.86 -20.82
CA SER A 419 -0.36 -24.69 -21.95
C SER A 419 1.09 -24.52 -21.51
N LEU A 420 1.42 -24.61 -20.22
CA LEU A 420 2.75 -24.42 -19.61
C LEU A 420 3.35 -23.03 -19.83
N ARG A 421 2.64 -22.06 -20.40
CA ARG A 421 3.15 -20.69 -20.66
C ARG A 421 3.50 -19.94 -19.36
N LEU A 422 2.76 -20.23 -18.29
CA LEU A 422 3.02 -19.61 -16.97
C LEU A 422 4.31 -20.10 -16.31
N LEU A 423 4.90 -21.22 -16.79
CA LEU A 423 6.01 -21.91 -16.16
C LEU A 423 7.36 -21.48 -16.72
N GLY A 424 7.76 -20.22 -16.52
CA GLY A 424 9.12 -19.76 -16.80
C GLY A 424 10.12 -20.34 -15.80
N ILE A 425 10.50 -21.61 -15.96
CA ILE A 425 11.35 -22.38 -15.01
C ILE A 425 12.75 -22.69 -15.52
N TYR A 426 13.05 -22.43 -16.78
CA TYR A 426 14.33 -22.72 -17.39
C TYR A 426 15.16 -21.44 -17.58
N PRO A 427 16.11 -21.15 -16.68
CA PRO A 427 16.98 -19.99 -16.82
C PRO A 427 18.05 -20.25 -17.89
N LEU A 428 18.19 -19.33 -18.85
CA LEU A 428 19.23 -19.33 -19.86
C LEU A 428 19.94 -17.97 -19.87
N PRO A 429 21.27 -17.95 -20.11
CA PRO A 429 21.99 -16.70 -20.34
C PRO A 429 21.39 -15.96 -21.54
N HIS A 430 21.22 -14.66 -21.41
CA HIS A 430 20.76 -13.80 -22.49
C HIS A 430 21.96 -13.09 -23.10
N ASN A 431 22.24 -13.39 -24.38
CA ASN A 431 23.42 -12.93 -25.10
C ASN A 431 24.76 -13.36 -24.43
N HIS A 432 25.87 -12.77 -24.81
CA HIS A 432 27.22 -13.04 -24.27
C HIS A 432 27.42 -12.52 -22.82
N ASP A 433 26.42 -11.87 -22.22
CA ASP A 433 26.52 -11.40 -20.85
C ASP A 433 25.94 -12.47 -19.88
N SER A 434 26.82 -13.09 -19.12
CA SER A 434 26.49 -14.11 -18.12
C SER A 434 25.68 -13.60 -16.92
N THR A 435 25.44 -12.30 -16.84
CA THR A 435 24.66 -11.67 -15.78
C THR A 435 23.20 -11.45 -16.16
N ALA A 436 22.88 -11.37 -17.46
CA ALA A 436 21.52 -11.24 -17.97
C ALA A 436 20.92 -12.63 -18.19
N ILE A 437 20.05 -13.07 -17.27
CA ILE A 437 19.38 -14.38 -17.35
C ILE A 437 17.92 -14.17 -17.71
N ARG A 438 17.46 -14.84 -18.76
CA ARG A 438 16.06 -14.92 -19.14
C ARG A 438 15.48 -16.29 -18.77
N TRP A 439 14.27 -16.28 -18.24
CA TRP A 439 13.55 -17.47 -17.82
C TRP A 439 12.57 -17.88 -18.92
N TYR A 440 12.67 -19.13 -19.35
CA TYR A 440 11.87 -19.68 -20.44
C TYR A 440 10.89 -20.72 -19.91
N SER A 441 9.71 -20.75 -20.50
CA SER A 441 8.77 -21.85 -20.36
C SER A 441 9.12 -22.97 -21.39
N PRO A 442 8.60 -24.19 -21.21
CA PRO A 442 8.80 -25.27 -22.18
C PRO A 442 8.31 -24.94 -23.59
N VAL A 443 7.39 -24.00 -23.74
CA VAL A 443 6.72 -23.66 -25.02
C VAL A 443 7.25 -22.38 -25.66
N ASP A 444 8.11 -21.63 -24.98
CA ASP A 444 8.67 -20.37 -25.49
C ASP A 444 9.66 -20.62 -26.66
N ARG A 445 9.84 -19.62 -27.52
CA ARG A 445 10.88 -19.65 -28.54
C ARG A 445 12.25 -19.59 -27.88
N LEU A 446 13.02 -20.70 -27.97
CA LEU A 446 14.34 -20.82 -27.39
C LEU A 446 15.41 -20.18 -28.32
N PRO A 447 16.53 -19.68 -27.74
CA PRO A 447 17.66 -19.15 -28.52
C PRO A 447 18.19 -20.16 -29.55
N GLU A 448 18.58 -19.69 -30.72
CA GLU A 448 19.06 -20.55 -31.82
C GLU A 448 20.39 -21.22 -31.48
N ALA A 449 21.25 -20.50 -30.72
CA ALA A 449 22.57 -20.99 -30.29
C ALA A 449 22.51 -22.07 -29.18
N LEU A 450 21.31 -22.43 -28.67
CA LEU A 450 21.18 -23.41 -27.61
C LEU A 450 21.55 -24.82 -28.09
N ALA A 451 22.37 -25.53 -27.31
CA ALA A 451 22.78 -26.90 -27.60
C ALA A 451 21.57 -27.83 -27.77
N GLY A 452 21.65 -28.76 -28.73
CA GLY A 452 20.52 -29.66 -29.08
C GLY A 452 20.01 -30.48 -27.92
N GLN A 453 20.91 -31.05 -27.09
CA GLN A 453 20.53 -31.81 -25.88
C GLN A 453 19.80 -30.95 -24.85
N GLU A 454 20.25 -29.72 -24.64
CA GLU A 454 19.62 -28.80 -23.71
C GLU A 454 18.24 -28.34 -24.22
N ARG A 455 18.11 -28.12 -25.53
CA ARG A 455 16.85 -27.83 -26.19
C ARG A 455 15.85 -28.96 -26.01
N ILE A 456 16.27 -30.23 -26.15
CA ILE A 456 15.42 -31.41 -25.94
C ILE A 456 15.00 -31.49 -24.47
N PHE A 457 15.96 -31.27 -23.52
CA PHE A 457 15.65 -31.26 -22.10
C PHE A 457 14.56 -30.25 -21.74
N ILE A 458 14.62 -29.03 -22.27
CA ILE A 458 13.62 -27.98 -22.02
C ILE A 458 12.28 -28.35 -22.68
N ARG A 459 12.28 -28.76 -23.96
CA ARG A 459 11.06 -29.02 -24.74
C ARG A 459 10.33 -30.28 -24.30
N LYS A 460 11.06 -31.37 -24.04
CA LYS A 460 10.52 -32.67 -23.75
C LYS A 460 10.49 -33.04 -22.28
N GLY A 461 11.10 -32.19 -21.42
CA GLY A 461 11.15 -32.46 -19.98
C GLY A 461 9.78 -32.59 -19.36
N PHE A 462 8.81 -31.71 -19.71
CA PHE A 462 7.44 -31.80 -19.18
C PHE A 462 6.63 -32.95 -19.76
N ASP A 463 6.83 -33.34 -21.02
CA ASP A 463 6.20 -34.53 -21.60
C ASP A 463 6.64 -35.79 -20.81
N TYR A 464 7.93 -35.89 -20.50
CA TYR A 464 8.48 -36.96 -19.69
C TYR A 464 7.92 -36.97 -18.24
N LEU A 465 7.83 -35.79 -17.59
CA LEU A 465 7.21 -35.67 -16.27
C LEU A 465 5.74 -36.12 -16.30
N ALA A 466 5.00 -35.74 -17.36
CA ALA A 466 3.59 -36.13 -17.54
C ALA A 466 3.44 -37.65 -17.72
N GLU A 467 4.33 -38.28 -18.49
CA GLU A 467 4.35 -39.74 -18.65
C GLU A 467 4.56 -40.45 -17.31
N LEU A 468 5.57 -40.02 -16.50
CA LEU A 468 5.84 -40.59 -15.18
C LEU A 468 4.66 -40.34 -14.21
N ALA A 469 4.03 -39.17 -14.25
CA ALA A 469 2.87 -38.84 -13.44
C ALA A 469 1.66 -39.74 -13.76
N VAL A 470 1.42 -40.00 -15.04
CA VAL A 470 0.32 -40.89 -15.52
C VAL A 470 0.60 -42.34 -15.17
N LYS A 471 1.86 -42.81 -15.30
CA LYS A 471 2.30 -44.15 -14.92
C LYS A 471 2.30 -44.41 -13.39
N GLY A 472 2.33 -43.30 -12.60
CA GLY A 472 2.40 -43.37 -11.15
C GLY A 472 3.80 -43.68 -10.62
N ASP A 473 4.86 -43.53 -11.45
CA ASP A 473 6.25 -43.67 -11.01
C ASP A 473 6.73 -42.39 -10.32
N TYR A 474 6.31 -42.22 -9.08
CA TYR A 474 6.60 -41.03 -8.29
C TYR A 474 8.07 -40.93 -7.85
N ALA A 475 8.80 -42.06 -7.81
CA ALA A 475 10.22 -42.08 -7.49
C ALA A 475 11.03 -41.48 -8.65
N ALA A 476 10.81 -41.95 -9.87
CA ALA A 476 11.43 -41.38 -11.08
C ALA A 476 11.00 -39.91 -11.31
N LEU A 477 9.73 -39.59 -11.03
CA LEU A 477 9.20 -38.21 -11.13
C LEU A 477 9.95 -37.28 -10.17
N SER A 478 10.13 -37.67 -8.92
CA SER A 478 10.89 -36.91 -7.92
C SER A 478 12.35 -36.69 -8.33
N ALA A 479 12.99 -37.72 -8.89
CA ALA A 479 14.35 -37.62 -9.40
C ALA A 479 14.46 -36.67 -10.59
N ALA A 480 13.46 -36.67 -11.49
CA ALA A 480 13.41 -35.75 -12.62
C ALA A 480 13.21 -34.28 -12.17
N VAL A 481 12.36 -34.03 -11.17
CA VAL A 481 12.19 -32.70 -10.55
C VAL A 481 13.53 -32.23 -9.94
N ALA A 482 14.24 -33.12 -9.25
CA ALA A 482 15.56 -32.79 -8.70
C ALA A 482 16.57 -32.39 -9.78
N LYS A 483 16.54 -33.03 -10.96
CA LYS A 483 17.38 -32.63 -12.12
C LYS A 483 17.05 -31.23 -12.63
N ILE A 484 15.76 -30.87 -12.72
CA ILE A 484 15.36 -29.49 -13.09
C ILE A 484 15.89 -28.50 -12.05
N ARG A 485 15.77 -28.80 -10.77
CA ARG A 485 16.31 -27.93 -9.72
C ARG A 485 17.83 -27.78 -9.79
N GLN A 486 18.54 -28.85 -10.06
CA GLN A 486 19.99 -28.81 -10.28
C GLN A 486 20.36 -27.96 -11.50
N TYR A 487 19.60 -28.08 -12.58
CA TYR A 487 19.75 -27.24 -13.78
C TYR A 487 19.57 -25.73 -13.43
N GLN A 488 18.53 -25.39 -12.67
CA GLN A 488 18.29 -24.02 -12.21
C GLN A 488 19.45 -23.48 -11.36
N GLN A 489 19.94 -24.30 -10.42
CA GLN A 489 21.08 -23.95 -9.57
C GLN A 489 22.35 -23.73 -10.37
N ARG A 490 22.61 -24.54 -11.41
CA ARG A 490 23.78 -24.41 -12.27
C ARG A 490 23.73 -23.13 -13.12
N ASN A 491 22.61 -22.84 -13.74
CA ASN A 491 22.50 -21.78 -14.75
C ASN A 491 22.13 -20.42 -14.15
N ALA A 492 21.58 -20.36 -12.95
CA ALA A 492 21.07 -19.14 -12.33
C ALA A 492 21.66 -18.85 -10.94
N THR A 493 22.77 -19.47 -10.55
CA THR A 493 23.38 -19.36 -9.20
C THR A 493 23.48 -17.91 -8.70
N LYS A 494 23.86 -16.98 -9.56
CA LYS A 494 24.09 -15.57 -9.21
C LYS A 494 22.79 -14.77 -8.98
N VAL A 495 21.66 -15.23 -9.55
CA VAL A 495 20.39 -14.50 -9.54
C VAL A 495 19.33 -15.16 -8.66
N LEU A 496 19.54 -16.41 -8.25
CA LEU A 496 18.60 -17.10 -7.35
C LEU A 496 18.53 -16.41 -5.98
N PRO A 497 17.33 -16.24 -5.43
CA PRO A 497 17.19 -15.72 -4.07
C PRO A 497 17.87 -16.65 -3.07
N PRO A 498 18.51 -16.11 -2.02
CA PRO A 498 19.13 -16.91 -0.97
C PRO A 498 18.14 -17.91 -0.34
N ALA A 499 18.65 -19.07 0.04
CA ALA A 499 17.81 -20.17 0.57
C ALA A 499 16.95 -19.76 1.78
N TYR A 500 17.45 -18.86 2.64
CA TYR A 500 16.69 -18.38 3.79
C TYR A 500 15.48 -17.52 3.36
N ARG A 501 15.59 -16.71 2.29
CA ARG A 501 14.46 -15.94 1.75
C ARG A 501 13.41 -16.87 1.16
N THR A 502 13.81 -17.85 0.38
CA THR A 502 12.89 -18.86 -0.19
C THR A 502 12.18 -19.67 0.90
N ARG A 503 12.87 -20.02 1.98
CA ARG A 503 12.24 -20.69 3.13
C ARG A 503 11.25 -19.79 3.85
N ALA A 504 11.61 -18.52 4.07
CA ALA A 504 10.72 -17.55 4.69
C ALA A 504 9.45 -17.32 3.84
N GLU A 505 9.57 -17.21 2.51
CA GLU A 505 8.44 -17.06 1.62
C GLU A 505 7.52 -18.30 1.64
N ARG A 506 8.08 -19.49 1.61
CA ARG A 506 7.28 -20.72 1.69
C ARG A 506 6.53 -20.83 3.02
N LEU A 507 7.16 -20.46 4.12
CA LEU A 507 6.52 -20.44 5.44
C LEU A 507 5.46 -19.32 5.52
N TYR A 508 5.74 -18.15 4.98
CA TYR A 508 4.78 -17.07 4.88
C TYR A 508 3.50 -17.49 4.13
N ASN A 509 3.63 -18.14 2.98
CA ASN A 509 2.49 -18.65 2.20
C ASN A 509 1.58 -19.58 2.99
N GLN A 510 2.14 -20.36 3.92
CA GLN A 510 1.38 -21.29 4.78
C GLN A 510 0.70 -20.59 5.95
N LEU A 511 1.37 -19.62 6.59
CA LEU A 511 0.95 -19.00 7.84
C LEU A 511 0.13 -17.71 7.65
N ALA A 512 0.34 -16.97 6.56
CA ALA A 512 -0.28 -15.67 6.33
C ALA A 512 -1.76 -15.78 5.96
N ARG A 513 -2.57 -16.09 6.95
CA ARG A 513 -4.03 -16.19 6.85
C ARG A 513 -4.69 -15.18 7.80
N PRO A 514 -4.87 -13.92 7.41
CA PRO A 514 -5.35 -12.88 8.33
C PRO A 514 -6.78 -13.10 8.83
N ARG A 515 -7.66 -13.78 8.07
CA ARG A 515 -9.08 -13.98 8.42
C ARG A 515 -9.31 -14.63 9.80
N PRO A 516 -8.72 -15.79 10.14
CA PRO A 516 -8.92 -16.41 11.46
C PRO A 516 -8.49 -15.50 12.60
N PHE A 517 -7.36 -14.79 12.43
CA PHE A 517 -6.83 -13.87 13.45
C PHE A 517 -7.71 -12.63 13.60
N ALA A 518 -8.29 -12.12 12.50
CA ALA A 518 -9.24 -11.03 12.53
C ALA A 518 -10.50 -11.39 13.32
N PHE A 519 -11.12 -12.53 13.02
CA PHE A 519 -12.32 -12.98 13.73
C PHE A 519 -12.03 -13.30 15.19
N ALA A 520 -10.93 -13.98 15.51
CA ALA A 520 -10.54 -14.23 16.88
C ALA A 520 -10.34 -12.93 17.67
N SER A 521 -9.61 -11.97 17.09
CA SER A 521 -9.37 -10.68 17.72
C SER A 521 -10.67 -9.88 17.94
N LEU A 522 -11.54 -9.83 16.93
CA LEU A 522 -12.85 -9.15 17.03
C LEU A 522 -13.74 -9.80 18.09
N SER A 523 -13.84 -11.13 18.12
CA SER A 523 -14.68 -11.85 19.09
C SER A 523 -14.20 -11.63 20.51
N ILE A 524 -12.89 -11.77 20.76
CA ILE A 524 -12.31 -11.52 22.08
C ILE A 524 -12.48 -10.05 22.46
N GLY A 525 -12.18 -9.13 21.54
CA GLY A 525 -12.31 -7.70 21.74
C GLY A 525 -13.75 -7.28 22.06
N LEU A 526 -14.74 -7.77 21.31
CA LEU A 526 -16.15 -7.47 21.53
C LEU A 526 -16.65 -8.00 22.88
N LEU A 527 -16.27 -9.23 23.22
CA LEU A 527 -16.62 -9.83 24.53
C LEU A 527 -16.04 -9.00 25.68
N LEU A 528 -14.76 -8.69 25.65
CA LEU A 528 -14.09 -7.90 26.69
C LEU A 528 -14.65 -6.48 26.76
N PHE A 529 -14.96 -5.87 25.61
CA PHE A 529 -15.54 -4.53 25.51
C PHE A 529 -16.95 -4.50 26.12
N ALA A 530 -17.79 -5.50 25.83
CA ALA A 530 -19.13 -5.63 26.39
C ALA A 530 -19.08 -5.88 27.90
N LEU A 531 -18.23 -6.79 28.37
CA LEU A 531 -18.08 -7.09 29.80
C LEU A 531 -17.56 -5.86 30.56
N LEU A 532 -16.59 -5.13 30.05
CA LEU A 532 -16.08 -3.92 30.68
C LEU A 532 -17.15 -2.81 30.71
N THR A 533 -17.86 -2.62 29.60
CA THR A 533 -18.93 -1.62 29.51
C THR A 533 -20.06 -1.93 30.50
N ALA A 534 -20.49 -3.20 30.60
CA ALA A 534 -21.51 -3.64 31.56
C ALA A 534 -21.05 -3.47 33.02
N SER A 535 -19.78 -3.74 33.32
CA SER A 535 -19.20 -3.51 34.65
C SER A 535 -19.11 -2.02 34.99
N LEU A 536 -18.69 -1.15 34.07
CA LEU A 536 -18.67 0.30 34.26
C LEU A 536 -20.08 0.91 34.36
N ALA A 537 -21.08 0.29 33.73
CA ALA A 537 -22.48 0.66 33.85
C ALA A 537 -23.12 0.17 35.14
N GLY A 538 -22.43 -0.66 35.94
CA GLY A 538 -22.93 -1.20 37.22
C GLY A 538 -23.83 -2.44 37.08
N PHE A 539 -23.94 -3.03 35.89
CA PHE A 539 -24.70 -4.27 35.68
C PHE A 539 -23.96 -5.53 36.10
N LEU A 540 -22.63 -5.47 36.10
CA LEU A 540 -21.76 -6.57 36.49
C LEU A 540 -20.74 -6.11 37.54
N PRO A 541 -20.27 -7.00 38.42
CA PRO A 541 -19.16 -6.70 39.32
C PRO A 541 -17.88 -6.35 38.54
N SER A 542 -16.93 -5.77 39.22
CA SER A 542 -15.60 -5.51 38.64
C SER A 542 -14.99 -6.78 38.08
N GLN A 543 -14.40 -6.69 36.90
CA GLN A 543 -13.84 -7.86 36.22
C GLN A 543 -12.74 -8.53 37.08
N PRO A 544 -12.81 -9.85 37.28
CA PRO A 544 -11.79 -10.56 38.03
C PRO A 544 -10.45 -10.54 37.25
N LEU A 545 -9.35 -10.46 38.00
CA LEU A 545 -8.00 -10.34 37.43
C LEU A 545 -7.62 -11.47 36.49
N TRP A 546 -8.18 -12.67 36.64
CA TRP A 546 -7.87 -13.80 35.79
C TRP A 546 -8.34 -13.61 34.35
N ILE A 547 -9.50 -12.93 34.13
CA ILE A 547 -9.99 -12.57 32.78
C ILE A 547 -8.96 -11.68 32.09
N THR A 548 -8.51 -10.63 32.78
CA THR A 548 -7.48 -9.71 32.23
C THR A 548 -6.16 -10.43 31.95
N ARG A 549 -5.74 -11.38 32.82
CA ARG A 549 -4.52 -12.17 32.60
C ARG A 549 -4.64 -13.09 31.38
N ILE A 550 -5.78 -13.78 31.20
CA ILE A 550 -6.03 -14.62 30.02
C ILE A 550 -6.04 -13.75 28.76
N ALA A 551 -6.79 -12.64 28.77
CA ALA A 551 -6.84 -11.72 27.64
C ALA A 551 -5.46 -11.19 27.28
N LEU A 552 -4.63 -10.83 28.27
CA LEU A 552 -3.24 -10.41 28.04
C LEU A 552 -2.39 -11.53 27.42
N GLY A 553 -2.51 -12.76 27.91
CA GLY A 553 -1.83 -13.91 27.32
C GLY A 553 -2.23 -14.11 25.85
N LEU A 554 -3.52 -14.05 25.53
CA LEU A 554 -4.02 -14.14 24.16
C LEU A 554 -3.53 -12.98 23.28
N ALA A 555 -3.47 -11.75 23.82
CA ALA A 555 -2.93 -10.60 23.09
C ALA A 555 -1.44 -10.78 22.76
N ILE A 556 -0.64 -11.32 23.70
CA ILE A 556 0.80 -11.59 23.49
C ILE A 556 0.99 -12.68 22.44
N VAL A 557 0.19 -13.75 22.49
CA VAL A 557 0.26 -14.82 21.47
C VAL A 557 -0.10 -14.27 20.10
N LEU A 558 -1.19 -13.48 19.98
CA LEU A 558 -1.59 -12.89 18.71
C LEU A 558 -0.55 -11.90 18.19
N LEU A 559 0.03 -11.06 19.07
CA LEU A 559 1.13 -10.16 18.72
C LEU A 559 2.34 -10.93 18.19
N ALA A 560 2.72 -12.03 18.84
CA ALA A 560 3.84 -12.86 18.40
C ALA A 560 3.61 -13.48 17.02
N VAL A 561 2.39 -13.99 16.76
CA VAL A 561 2.00 -14.53 15.45
C VAL A 561 2.07 -13.45 14.36
N ILE A 562 1.48 -12.28 14.61
CA ILE A 562 1.53 -11.16 13.63
C ILE A 562 2.97 -10.70 13.42
N SER A 563 3.79 -10.60 14.47
CA SER A 563 5.22 -10.28 14.36
C SER A 563 5.96 -11.28 13.47
N GLY A 564 5.66 -12.58 13.63
CA GLY A 564 6.22 -13.64 12.80
C GLY A 564 5.83 -13.47 11.32
N ILE A 565 4.55 -13.19 11.04
CA ILE A 565 4.06 -12.95 9.67
C ILE A 565 4.74 -11.73 9.04
N ILE A 566 4.84 -10.61 9.77
CA ILE A 566 5.53 -9.38 9.29
C ILE A 566 7.02 -9.68 9.03
N ALA A 567 7.70 -10.37 9.94
CA ALA A 567 9.10 -10.72 9.79
C ALA A 567 9.35 -11.65 8.59
N LEU A 568 8.53 -12.69 8.41
CA LEU A 568 8.61 -13.58 7.26
C LEU A 568 8.41 -12.85 5.94
N ARG A 569 7.42 -11.93 5.89
CA ARG A 569 7.18 -11.11 4.71
C ARG A 569 8.35 -10.17 4.43
N TRP A 570 8.90 -9.52 5.45
CA TRP A 570 10.08 -8.65 5.31
C TRP A 570 11.29 -9.40 4.76
N VAL A 571 11.59 -10.58 5.33
CA VAL A 571 12.69 -11.42 4.85
C VAL A 571 12.44 -11.88 3.41
N ALA A 572 11.24 -12.30 3.08
CA ALA A 572 10.88 -12.79 1.74
C ALA A 572 10.95 -11.69 0.67
N SER A 573 10.41 -10.49 0.97
CA SER A 573 10.37 -9.35 0.03
C SER A 573 11.69 -8.58 -0.06
N ALA A 574 12.55 -8.67 0.97
CA ALA A 574 13.78 -7.87 1.17
C ALA A 574 13.54 -6.35 1.30
N HIS A 575 12.32 -5.92 1.52
CA HIS A 575 11.98 -4.54 1.83
C HIS A 575 10.99 -4.48 3.00
N ILE A 576 10.88 -3.31 3.63
CA ILE A 576 9.95 -3.10 4.74
C ILE A 576 8.51 -3.31 4.25
N PRO A 577 7.70 -4.18 4.87
CA PRO A 577 6.34 -4.49 4.41
C PRO A 577 5.35 -3.38 4.83
N LEU A 578 5.44 -2.22 4.20
CA LEU A 578 4.57 -1.04 4.35
C LEU A 578 4.18 -0.45 2.99
N THR A 579 4.25 -1.25 1.93
CA THR A 579 4.16 -0.78 0.54
C THR A 579 2.78 -0.91 -0.06
N ASN A 580 1.89 -1.65 0.56
CA ASN A 580 0.51 -1.84 0.11
C ASN A 580 -0.49 -1.79 1.27
N GLY A 581 -1.79 -1.73 0.94
CA GLY A 581 -2.85 -1.59 1.94
C GLY A 581 -2.93 -2.76 2.93
N ALA A 582 -2.67 -4.00 2.51
CA ALA A 582 -2.72 -5.15 3.41
C ALA A 582 -1.55 -5.13 4.42
N ASP A 583 -0.36 -4.74 3.98
CA ASP A 583 0.81 -4.60 4.85
C ASP A 583 0.58 -3.51 5.91
N THR A 584 0.04 -2.36 5.49
CA THR A 584 -0.24 -1.24 6.42
C THR A 584 -1.32 -1.60 7.44
N MET A 585 -2.34 -2.36 7.04
CA MET A 585 -3.36 -2.84 7.98
C MET A 585 -2.83 -3.91 8.93
N LEU A 586 -1.98 -4.82 8.46
CA LEU A 586 -1.31 -5.80 9.32
C LEU A 586 -0.42 -5.10 10.37
N PHE A 587 0.32 -4.07 9.95
CA PHE A 587 1.12 -3.24 10.83
C PHE A 587 0.27 -2.44 11.84
N MET A 588 -0.87 -1.88 11.42
CA MET A 588 -1.82 -1.21 12.30
C MET A 588 -2.38 -2.17 13.37
N GLY A 589 -2.71 -3.41 12.97
CA GLY A 589 -3.16 -4.45 13.90
C GLY A 589 -2.08 -4.80 14.93
N TRP A 590 -0.84 -4.93 14.47
CA TRP A 590 0.33 -5.14 15.33
C TRP A 590 0.54 -4.02 16.33
N LEU A 591 0.53 -2.75 15.89
CA LEU A 591 0.64 -1.57 16.74
C LEU A 591 -0.48 -1.52 17.79
N SER A 592 -1.71 -1.85 17.39
CA SER A 592 -2.87 -1.83 18.30
C SER A 592 -2.68 -2.79 19.47
N LEU A 593 -2.24 -4.02 19.21
CA LEU A 593 -1.98 -5.00 20.28
C LEU A 593 -0.76 -4.60 21.11
N LEU A 594 0.31 -4.12 20.49
CA LEU A 594 1.52 -3.69 21.20
C LEU A 594 1.21 -2.57 22.21
N ILE A 595 0.51 -1.52 21.77
CA ILE A 595 0.13 -0.40 22.65
C ILE A 595 -0.79 -0.88 23.76
N ALA A 596 -1.77 -1.73 23.45
CA ALA A 596 -2.68 -2.28 24.42
C ALA A 596 -1.93 -3.09 25.50
N ILE A 597 -1.03 -4.00 25.10
CA ILE A 597 -0.22 -4.80 26.02
C ILE A 597 0.67 -3.92 26.92
N LEU A 598 1.31 -2.92 26.36
CA LEU A 598 2.22 -2.05 27.10
C LEU A 598 1.51 -1.16 28.11
N ARG A 599 0.23 -0.83 27.90
CA ARG A 599 -0.49 0.20 28.66
C ARG A 599 -1.73 -0.27 29.41
N HIS A 600 -2.18 -1.55 29.25
CA HIS A 600 -3.40 -2.07 29.91
C HIS A 600 -3.48 -1.87 31.41
N ARG A 601 -2.32 -1.92 32.11
CA ARG A 601 -2.26 -1.74 33.57
C ARG A 601 -2.61 -0.32 34.03
N ARG A 602 -2.48 0.67 33.13
CA ARG A 602 -2.75 2.08 33.42
C ARG A 602 -4.12 2.53 32.98
N PHE A 603 -4.64 1.92 31.94
CA PHE A 603 -5.95 2.21 31.41
C PHE A 603 -6.60 0.91 30.93
N THR A 604 -7.47 0.36 31.76
CA THR A 604 -8.13 -0.94 31.55
C THR A 604 -8.83 -1.05 30.20
N PRO A 605 -9.49 -0.02 29.63
CA PRO A 605 -10.14 -0.09 28.32
C PRO A 605 -9.19 -0.37 27.15
N LEU A 606 -7.87 -0.17 27.30
CA LEU A 606 -6.94 -0.36 26.19
C LEU A 606 -6.88 -1.80 25.69
N LEU A 607 -7.06 -2.80 26.55
CA LEU A 607 -6.98 -4.19 26.14
C LEU A 607 -8.14 -4.59 25.19
N PRO A 608 -9.42 -4.39 25.54
CA PRO A 608 -10.52 -4.61 24.61
C PRO A 608 -10.46 -3.73 23.35
N ILE A 609 -10.09 -2.45 23.50
CA ILE A 609 -9.94 -1.51 22.40
C ILE A 609 -8.83 -1.98 21.45
N GLY A 610 -7.70 -2.45 21.98
CA GLY A 610 -6.59 -2.98 21.19
C GLY A 610 -6.97 -4.22 20.39
N PHE A 611 -7.72 -5.16 20.97
CA PHE A 611 -8.25 -6.30 20.24
C PHE A 611 -9.23 -5.89 19.14
N LEU A 612 -10.16 -4.96 19.42
CA LEU A 612 -11.12 -4.48 18.42
C LEU A 612 -10.40 -3.77 17.26
N SER A 613 -9.52 -2.83 17.57
CA SER A 613 -8.75 -2.09 16.56
C SER A 613 -7.88 -3.04 15.71
N ALA A 614 -7.18 -3.98 16.35
CA ALA A 614 -6.41 -5.00 15.65
C ALA A 614 -7.31 -5.89 14.78
N GLY A 615 -8.43 -6.32 15.31
CA GLY A 615 -9.37 -7.17 14.60
C GLY A 615 -9.98 -6.48 13.38
N PHE A 616 -10.37 -5.21 13.49
CA PHE A 616 -10.82 -4.41 12.34
C PHE A 616 -9.71 -4.23 11.30
N ALA A 617 -8.49 -3.90 11.71
CA ALA A 617 -7.37 -3.76 10.79
C ALA A 617 -7.06 -5.08 10.05
N LEU A 618 -7.00 -6.20 10.78
CA LEU A 618 -6.80 -7.53 10.18
C LEU A 618 -7.96 -7.95 9.27
N LEU A 619 -9.20 -7.58 9.60
CA LEU A 619 -10.36 -7.84 8.74
C LEU A 619 -10.23 -7.08 7.42
N VAL A 620 -9.83 -5.81 7.47
CA VAL A 620 -9.57 -5.00 6.27
C VAL A 620 -8.46 -5.61 5.43
N ALA A 621 -7.34 -6.02 6.05
CA ALA A 621 -6.27 -6.74 5.35
C ALA A 621 -6.78 -8.03 4.67
N ALA A 622 -7.78 -8.68 5.23
CA ALA A 622 -8.37 -9.92 4.73
C ALA A 622 -9.46 -9.73 3.66
N LEU A 623 -10.09 -8.54 3.60
CA LEU A 623 -11.13 -8.21 2.62
C LEU A 623 -10.55 -7.77 1.27
N GLY A 624 -9.35 -7.20 1.26
CA GLY A 624 -8.57 -6.94 0.04
C GLY A 624 -8.11 -8.24 -0.62
N SER A 625 -7.08 -8.19 -1.44
CA SER A 625 -6.41 -9.42 -1.87
C SER A 625 -5.89 -10.12 -0.61
N ALA A 626 -6.49 -11.25 -0.23
CA ALA A 626 -6.29 -11.92 1.06
C ALA A 626 -4.81 -12.29 1.37
N ASN A 627 -3.96 -12.18 0.40
CA ASN A 627 -2.50 -12.28 0.49
C ASN A 627 -1.92 -11.58 -0.76
N PRO A 628 -1.67 -10.25 -0.70
CA PRO A 628 -1.16 -9.56 -1.88
C PRO A 628 0.17 -10.18 -2.28
N PRO A 629 0.38 -10.42 -3.58
CA PRO A 629 1.62 -10.99 -4.05
C PRO A 629 2.81 -10.16 -3.57
N ILE A 630 3.90 -10.83 -3.25
CA ILE A 630 5.18 -10.15 -3.06
C ILE A 630 5.63 -9.75 -4.47
N THR A 631 5.74 -8.45 -4.75
CA THR A 631 6.21 -7.90 -6.03
C THR A 631 7.50 -7.13 -5.82
N GLN A 632 8.25 -6.89 -6.89
CA GLN A 632 9.32 -5.92 -6.85
C GLN A 632 8.74 -4.51 -6.66
N LEU A 633 9.46 -3.66 -5.94
CA LEU A 633 9.03 -2.28 -5.74
C LEU A 633 9.25 -1.48 -7.03
N MET A 634 8.29 -0.67 -7.39
CA MET A 634 8.53 0.38 -8.38
C MET A 634 9.65 1.31 -7.86
N PRO A 635 10.54 1.80 -8.73
CA PRO A 635 11.68 2.63 -8.31
C PRO A 635 11.30 3.77 -7.38
N VAL A 636 10.23 4.49 -7.67
CA VAL A 636 9.74 5.63 -6.87
C VAL A 636 9.33 5.22 -5.44
N LEU A 637 8.87 3.99 -5.25
CA LEU A 637 8.45 3.48 -3.92
C LEU A 637 9.62 2.98 -3.07
N SER A 638 10.82 2.83 -3.67
CA SER A 638 12.03 2.40 -2.98
C SER A 638 12.68 3.56 -2.21
N SER A 639 11.92 4.16 -1.27
CA SER A 639 12.37 5.30 -0.48
C SER A 639 12.19 5.05 1.03
N PRO A 640 13.23 5.25 1.84
CA PRO A 640 13.13 5.20 3.31
C PRO A 640 12.17 6.25 3.87
N LEU A 641 12.08 7.43 3.23
CA LEU A 641 11.15 8.48 3.63
C LEU A 641 9.70 8.03 3.50
N LEU A 642 9.36 7.30 2.43
CA LEU A 642 8.02 6.73 2.26
C LEU A 642 7.67 5.75 3.39
N SER A 643 8.59 4.85 3.75
CA SER A 643 8.36 3.91 4.85
C SER A 643 8.16 4.62 6.20
N ALA A 644 8.94 5.67 6.47
CA ALA A 644 8.81 6.48 7.68
C ALA A 644 7.47 7.26 7.69
N HIS A 645 7.09 7.87 6.55
CA HIS A 645 5.78 8.51 6.37
C HIS A 645 4.64 7.56 6.72
N VAL A 646 4.61 6.39 6.08
CA VAL A 646 3.55 5.39 6.28
C VAL A 646 3.51 4.90 7.73
N ALA A 647 4.66 4.64 8.35
CA ALA A 647 4.72 4.21 9.75
C ALA A 647 4.13 5.26 10.71
N CYS A 648 4.45 6.55 10.52
CA CYS A 648 3.90 7.65 11.32
C CYS A 648 2.38 7.78 11.14
N ILE A 649 1.89 7.73 9.90
CA ILE A 649 0.46 7.81 9.59
C ILE A 649 -0.30 6.64 10.22
N MET A 650 0.20 5.40 10.07
CA MET A 650 -0.46 4.21 10.63
C MET A 650 -0.48 4.25 12.17
N LEU A 651 0.57 4.74 12.80
CA LEU A 651 0.58 4.93 14.26
C LEU A 651 -0.43 6.01 14.69
N ALA A 652 -0.50 7.14 13.97
CA ALA A 652 -1.50 8.17 14.21
C ALA A 652 -2.93 7.60 14.08
N TYR A 653 -3.23 6.86 13.00
CA TYR A 653 -4.54 6.25 12.80
C TYR A 653 -4.88 5.19 13.85
N THR A 654 -3.89 4.43 14.33
CA THR A 654 -4.08 3.53 15.48
C THR A 654 -4.54 4.28 16.72
N LEU A 655 -3.90 5.41 17.04
CA LEU A 655 -4.29 6.22 18.20
C LEU A 655 -5.66 6.87 18.01
N LEU A 656 -5.98 7.34 16.80
CA LEU A 656 -7.29 7.90 16.48
C LEU A 656 -8.40 6.83 16.53
N SER A 657 -8.12 5.58 16.12
CA SER A 657 -9.05 4.46 16.27
C SER A 657 -9.31 4.14 17.75
N PHE A 658 -8.30 4.24 18.61
CA PHE A 658 -8.46 4.08 20.05
C PHE A 658 -9.37 5.15 20.64
N ILE A 659 -9.21 6.42 20.25
CA ILE A 659 -10.09 7.52 20.63
C ILE A 659 -11.53 7.26 20.18
N SER A 660 -11.72 6.78 18.96
CA SER A 660 -13.06 6.47 18.41
C SER A 660 -13.75 5.34 19.19
N LEU A 661 -13.05 4.23 19.43
CA LEU A 661 -13.59 3.10 20.21
C LEU A 661 -13.86 3.48 21.68
N ASN A 662 -12.98 4.29 22.26
CA ASN A 662 -13.17 4.83 23.61
C ASN A 662 -14.40 5.75 23.67
N SER A 663 -14.61 6.56 22.63
CA SER A 663 -15.79 7.41 22.50
C SER A 663 -17.09 6.61 22.32
N THR A 664 -17.01 5.51 21.58
CA THR A 664 -18.13 4.55 21.47
C THR A 664 -18.50 3.98 22.84
N MET A 665 -17.51 3.59 23.65
CA MET A 665 -17.73 3.12 25.03
C MET A 665 -18.42 4.18 25.89
N ALA A 666 -17.95 5.43 25.83
CA ALA A 666 -18.54 6.53 26.61
C ALA A 666 -19.99 6.82 26.23
N ILE A 667 -20.31 6.76 24.92
CA ILE A 667 -21.67 6.95 24.43
C ILE A 667 -22.57 5.79 24.89
N LEU A 668 -22.11 4.54 24.78
CA LEU A 668 -22.82 3.37 25.25
C LEU A 668 -23.10 3.44 26.77
N LEU A 669 -22.11 3.81 27.57
CA LEU A 669 -22.28 3.99 29.01
C LEU A 669 -23.39 5.03 29.33
N ARG A 670 -23.40 6.13 28.59
CA ARG A 670 -24.44 7.16 28.74
C ARG A 670 -25.85 6.67 28.39
N CYS A 671 -25.94 5.83 27.37
CA CYS A 671 -27.24 5.22 26.97
C CYS A 671 -27.72 4.17 27.97
N LEU A 672 -26.80 3.38 28.55
CA LEU A 672 -27.12 2.29 29.47
C LEU A 672 -27.46 2.77 30.86
N ASN A 673 -26.69 3.74 31.42
CA ASN A 673 -26.91 4.22 32.80
C ASN A 673 -26.52 5.70 32.91
N ARG A 674 -27.40 6.51 33.52
CA ARG A 674 -27.17 7.94 33.77
C ARG A 674 -26.12 8.23 34.84
N ASN A 675 -25.82 7.29 35.73
CA ASN A 675 -24.89 7.45 36.85
C ASN A 675 -23.42 7.15 36.48
N THR A 676 -23.07 7.07 35.20
CA THR A 676 -21.74 6.75 34.68
C THR A 676 -20.84 8.00 34.45
N LYS A 677 -21.17 9.14 35.07
CA LYS A 677 -20.51 10.43 34.85
C LYS A 677 -18.99 10.36 35.06
N THR A 678 -18.52 9.80 36.18
CA THR A 678 -17.09 9.64 36.50
C THR A 678 -16.37 8.75 35.52
N ALA A 679 -16.96 7.64 35.09
CA ALA A 679 -16.37 6.77 34.08
C ALA A 679 -16.21 7.51 32.73
N ILE A 680 -17.22 8.27 32.30
CA ILE A 680 -17.18 9.07 31.08
C ILE A 680 -16.12 10.16 31.15
N GLU A 681 -15.94 10.82 32.31
CA GLU A 681 -14.87 11.81 32.54
C GLU A 681 -13.48 11.16 32.39
N HIS A 682 -13.24 10.01 33.01
CA HIS A 682 -12.00 9.27 32.85
C HIS A 682 -11.72 8.84 31.39
N LEU A 683 -12.74 8.40 30.66
CA LEU A 683 -12.63 8.07 29.24
C LEU A 683 -12.30 9.34 28.42
N SER A 684 -12.88 10.50 28.77
CA SER A 684 -12.60 11.77 28.13
C SER A 684 -11.13 12.20 28.34
N ASP A 685 -10.64 12.11 29.57
CA ASP A 685 -9.26 12.45 29.89
C ASP A 685 -8.26 11.55 29.18
N ALA A 686 -8.57 10.27 29.08
CA ALA A 686 -7.78 9.31 28.29
C ALA A 686 -7.74 9.69 26.81
N SER A 687 -8.89 9.95 26.19
CA SER A 687 -8.96 10.34 24.78
C SER A 687 -8.24 11.65 24.50
N ARG A 688 -8.38 12.65 25.38
CA ARG A 688 -7.65 13.92 25.29
C ARG A 688 -6.14 13.73 25.38
N THR A 689 -5.69 12.83 26.27
CA THR A 689 -4.26 12.52 26.41
C THR A 689 -3.70 11.86 25.16
N ILE A 690 -4.45 10.94 24.53
CA ILE A 690 -4.04 10.23 23.32
C ILE A 690 -4.09 11.17 22.11
N LEU A 691 -4.97 12.17 22.08
CA LEU A 691 -5.16 13.07 20.94
C LEU A 691 -3.89 13.88 20.60
N TYR A 692 -3.14 14.33 21.60
CA TYR A 692 -1.93 15.13 21.34
C TYR A 692 -0.84 14.35 20.57
N PRO A 693 -0.39 13.16 21.04
CA PRO A 693 0.56 12.37 20.25
C PRO A 693 -0.01 11.90 18.91
N ALA A 694 -1.32 11.67 18.80
CA ALA A 694 -1.95 11.32 17.53
C ALA A 694 -1.83 12.47 16.50
N LEU A 695 -2.14 13.70 16.91
CA LEU A 695 -1.98 14.89 16.06
C LEU A 695 -0.52 15.17 15.70
N PHE A 696 0.40 15.02 16.67
CA PHE A 696 1.82 15.16 16.40
C PHE A 696 2.30 14.18 15.32
N LEU A 697 1.99 12.89 15.48
CA LEU A 697 2.36 11.87 14.52
C LEU A 697 1.71 12.05 13.16
N LEU A 698 0.47 12.53 13.13
CA LEU A 698 -0.23 12.84 11.88
C LEU A 698 0.47 14.00 11.15
N ALA A 699 0.84 15.07 11.86
CA ALA A 699 1.59 16.18 11.29
C ALA A 699 2.97 15.76 10.80
N VAL A 700 3.74 14.99 11.62
CA VAL A 700 5.03 14.42 11.22
C VAL A 700 4.88 13.58 9.95
N GLY A 701 3.88 12.69 9.93
CA GLY A 701 3.62 11.84 8.77
C GLY A 701 3.34 12.66 7.52
N ILE A 702 2.45 13.65 7.59
CA ILE A 702 2.12 14.55 6.45
C ILE A 702 3.39 15.26 5.96
N PHE A 703 4.22 15.79 6.85
CA PHE A 703 5.42 16.54 6.45
C PHE A 703 6.51 15.66 5.86
N ILE A 704 6.73 14.45 6.41
CA ILE A 704 7.66 13.49 5.79
C ILE A 704 7.15 13.10 4.40
N GLY A 705 5.82 12.93 4.22
CA GLY A 705 5.20 12.67 2.93
C GLY A 705 5.42 13.83 1.94
N ALA A 706 5.24 15.07 2.40
CA ALA A 706 5.50 16.25 1.58
C ALA A 706 6.98 16.37 1.16
N ILE A 707 7.92 16.07 2.07
CA ILE A 707 9.37 16.05 1.75
C ILE A 707 9.66 14.95 0.73
N TRP A 708 9.09 13.75 0.91
CA TRP A 708 9.24 12.66 -0.05
C TRP A 708 8.67 13.00 -1.43
N ALA A 709 7.47 13.59 -1.49
CA ALA A 709 6.86 14.05 -2.73
C ALA A 709 7.73 15.09 -3.45
N ASN A 710 8.31 16.04 -2.70
CA ASN A 710 9.23 17.02 -3.26
C ASN A 710 10.51 16.39 -3.81
N VAL A 711 11.04 15.34 -3.19
CA VAL A 711 12.24 14.63 -3.67
C VAL A 711 11.92 13.74 -4.87
N SER A 712 10.72 13.13 -4.91
CA SER A 712 10.36 12.16 -5.96
C SER A 712 9.71 12.81 -7.18
N TRP A 713 8.92 13.88 -7.00
CA TRP A 713 8.08 14.50 -8.04
C TRP A 713 8.24 16.00 -8.22
N GLY A 714 9.14 16.64 -7.47
CA GLY A 714 9.45 18.06 -7.60
C GLY A 714 8.44 19.01 -6.97
N SER A 715 7.35 18.52 -6.41
CA SER A 715 6.34 19.32 -5.71
C SER A 715 6.08 18.72 -4.32
N TYR A 716 6.17 19.55 -3.28
CA TYR A 716 5.90 19.11 -1.91
C TYR A 716 4.40 19.02 -1.59
N TRP A 717 3.53 19.59 -2.44
CA TRP A 717 2.09 19.56 -2.28
C TRP A 717 1.39 19.71 -3.63
N SER A 718 0.59 18.76 -4.00
CA SER A 718 -0.11 18.71 -5.30
C SER A 718 -1.63 18.81 -5.20
N TRP A 719 -2.19 18.92 -3.99
CA TRP A 719 -3.63 18.82 -3.71
C TRP A 719 -4.25 17.49 -4.15
N ASP A 720 -3.44 16.44 -4.24
CA ASP A 720 -3.96 15.08 -4.45
C ASP A 720 -5.05 14.76 -3.40
N PRO A 721 -6.10 14.01 -3.73
CA PRO A 721 -7.16 13.67 -2.78
C PRO A 721 -6.66 13.09 -1.46
N LYS A 722 -5.56 12.33 -1.47
CA LYS A 722 -4.98 11.74 -0.27
C LYS A 722 -4.29 12.76 0.64
N GLU A 723 -3.54 13.70 0.06
CA GLU A 723 -2.95 14.85 0.76
C GLU A 723 -4.04 15.73 1.36
N THR A 724 -5.04 16.05 0.54
CA THR A 724 -6.18 16.91 0.93
C THR A 724 -6.96 16.30 2.09
N TRP A 725 -7.30 15.01 2.07
CA TRP A 725 -8.00 14.35 3.16
C TRP A 725 -7.13 14.13 4.40
N ALA A 726 -5.81 13.99 4.26
CA ALA A 726 -4.90 13.99 5.40
C ALA A 726 -4.89 15.34 6.12
N LEU A 727 -4.88 16.45 5.35
CA LEU A 727 -5.01 17.80 5.90
C LEU A 727 -6.38 18.03 6.56
N ILE A 728 -7.48 17.63 5.92
CA ILE A 728 -8.83 17.69 6.50
C ILE A 728 -8.86 16.93 7.83
N THR A 729 -8.30 15.73 7.88
CA THR A 729 -8.23 14.92 9.10
C THR A 729 -7.45 15.64 10.20
N LEU A 730 -6.29 16.21 9.87
CA LEU A 730 -5.49 16.99 10.82
C LEU A 730 -6.28 18.20 11.35
N MET A 731 -6.93 18.96 10.47
CA MET A 731 -7.71 20.14 10.84
C MET A 731 -8.92 19.77 11.71
N VAL A 732 -9.68 18.75 11.36
CA VAL A 732 -10.86 18.28 12.12
C VAL A 732 -10.44 17.82 13.51
N TYR A 733 -9.42 16.98 13.64
CA TYR A 733 -8.97 16.53 14.97
C TYR A 733 -8.30 17.65 15.78
N ALA A 734 -7.63 18.61 15.12
CA ALA A 734 -7.08 19.79 15.79
C ALA A 734 -8.17 20.64 16.46
N ALA A 735 -9.39 20.70 15.94
CA ALA A 735 -10.51 21.38 16.61
C ALA A 735 -10.81 20.76 17.99
N GLY A 736 -10.56 19.47 18.18
CA GLY A 736 -10.75 18.78 19.47
C GLY A 736 -9.85 19.29 20.59
N VAL A 737 -8.72 19.94 20.31
CA VAL A 737 -7.85 20.56 21.31
C VAL A 737 -8.21 22.03 21.57
N HIS A 738 -9.06 22.64 20.73
CA HIS A 738 -9.48 24.04 20.85
C HIS A 738 -10.66 24.24 21.83
N THR A 739 -10.59 23.59 22.99
CA THR A 739 -11.67 23.61 23.99
C THR A 739 -11.99 25.01 24.53
N HIS A 740 -11.01 25.91 24.53
CA HIS A 740 -11.21 27.32 24.91
C HIS A 740 -12.04 28.08 23.88
N SER A 741 -11.75 27.90 22.60
CA SER A 741 -12.46 28.54 21.49
C SER A 741 -13.76 27.83 21.17
N ILE A 742 -13.89 26.54 21.50
CA ILE A 742 -15.10 25.74 21.31
C ILE A 742 -15.54 25.15 22.65
N PRO A 743 -16.19 25.95 23.54
CA PRO A 743 -16.48 25.52 24.92
C PRO A 743 -17.37 24.26 25.02
N ARG A 744 -18.15 23.94 23.98
CA ARG A 744 -18.93 22.69 23.93
C ARG A 744 -18.03 21.45 23.98
N LEU A 745 -16.85 21.51 23.36
CA LEU A 745 -15.88 20.42 23.36
C LEU A 745 -15.10 20.29 24.67
N SER A 746 -15.23 21.23 25.62
CA SER A 746 -14.70 21.03 26.98
C SER A 746 -15.50 20.01 27.78
N ARG A 747 -16.80 19.84 27.46
CA ARG A 747 -17.69 18.86 28.10
C ARG A 747 -17.41 17.44 27.58
N PRO A 748 -17.37 16.39 28.44
CA PRO A 748 -17.03 15.03 28.06
C PRO A 748 -17.90 14.44 26.93
N MET A 749 -19.23 14.50 27.04
CA MET A 749 -20.13 13.90 26.04
C MET A 749 -20.05 14.56 24.65
N PRO A 750 -20.16 15.89 24.52
CA PRO A 750 -19.98 16.54 23.21
C PRO A 750 -18.62 16.25 22.59
N PHE A 751 -17.56 16.14 23.40
CA PHE A 751 -16.22 15.76 22.95
C PHE A 751 -16.21 14.34 22.37
N HIS A 752 -16.80 13.36 23.07
CA HIS A 752 -16.86 11.98 22.56
C HIS A 752 -17.67 11.86 21.28
N ILE A 753 -18.83 12.54 21.19
CA ILE A 753 -19.65 12.56 19.97
C ILE A 753 -18.82 13.14 18.79
N TYR A 754 -18.11 14.25 19.05
CA TYR A 754 -17.26 14.89 18.05
C TYR A 754 -16.11 13.96 17.60
N MET A 755 -15.42 13.30 18.54
CA MET A 755 -14.31 12.40 18.21
C MET A 755 -14.77 11.17 17.41
N LEU A 756 -15.96 10.63 17.72
CA LEU A 756 -16.53 9.53 16.95
C LEU A 756 -16.87 9.99 15.52
N ALA A 757 -17.49 11.18 15.36
CA ALA A 757 -17.78 11.74 14.04
C ALA A 757 -16.51 12.07 13.26
N ALA A 758 -15.48 12.63 13.92
CA ALA A 758 -14.20 12.94 13.31
C ALA A 758 -13.48 11.71 12.71
N PHE A 759 -13.74 10.51 13.25
CA PHE A 759 -13.16 9.27 12.74
C PHE A 759 -13.62 8.95 11.30
N ALA A 760 -14.75 9.49 10.86
CA ALA A 760 -15.19 9.39 9.48
C ALA A 760 -14.15 9.96 8.51
N CYS A 761 -13.41 11.02 8.88
CA CYS A 761 -12.32 11.56 8.04
C CYS A 761 -11.21 10.53 7.83
N VAL A 762 -10.84 9.77 8.87
CA VAL A 762 -9.85 8.69 8.75
C VAL A 762 -10.34 7.60 7.80
N LEU A 763 -11.62 7.21 7.92
CA LEU A 763 -12.22 6.20 7.05
C LEU A 763 -12.28 6.69 5.60
N ILE A 764 -12.61 7.95 5.36
CA ILE A 764 -12.63 8.54 4.01
C ILE A 764 -11.20 8.61 3.46
N THR A 765 -10.22 9.07 4.26
CA THR A 765 -8.80 9.14 3.83
C THR A 765 -8.27 7.78 3.44
N TYR A 766 -8.64 6.73 4.18
CA TYR A 766 -8.14 5.39 3.90
C TYR A 766 -8.97 4.65 2.83
N PHE A 767 -10.28 4.59 2.98
CA PHE A 767 -11.15 3.83 2.07
C PHE A 767 -11.69 4.69 0.93
N GLY A 768 -12.19 5.88 1.24
CA GLY A 768 -12.80 6.76 0.25
C GLY A 768 -11.82 7.13 -0.86
N VAL A 769 -10.61 7.53 -0.49
CA VAL A 769 -9.59 7.91 -1.47
C VAL A 769 -9.09 6.71 -2.25
N ASN A 770 -8.74 5.60 -1.58
CA ASN A 770 -8.15 4.44 -2.27
C ASN A 770 -9.12 3.71 -3.20
N TYR A 771 -10.41 3.65 -2.87
CA TYR A 771 -11.38 2.82 -3.62
C TYR A 771 -12.45 3.61 -4.37
N LEU A 772 -12.67 4.89 -4.01
CA LEU A 772 -13.74 5.69 -4.61
C LEU A 772 -13.24 6.93 -5.35
N LEU A 773 -12.32 7.70 -4.78
CA LEU A 773 -11.88 8.97 -5.34
C LEU A 773 -10.72 8.81 -6.34
N GLY A 774 -9.79 7.91 -6.10
CA GLY A 774 -8.58 7.75 -6.91
C GLY A 774 -7.53 8.81 -6.56
N GLY A 775 -6.60 9.07 -7.50
CA GLY A 775 -5.50 10.05 -7.35
C GLY A 775 -4.13 9.42 -7.63
N MET A 776 -3.08 10.24 -7.71
CA MET A 776 -1.71 9.79 -7.99
C MET A 776 -1.16 8.84 -6.92
N HIS A 777 -1.67 8.89 -5.70
CA HIS A 777 -1.29 8.03 -4.58
C HIS A 777 -2.16 6.76 -4.42
N SER A 778 -3.05 6.45 -5.37
CA SER A 778 -3.87 5.23 -5.31
C SER A 778 -3.08 4.01 -5.82
N TYR A 779 -2.20 3.48 -4.98
CA TYR A 779 -1.46 2.23 -5.26
C TYR A 779 -2.26 0.96 -4.95
N ALA A 780 -3.55 1.06 -4.73
CA ALA A 780 -4.46 -0.05 -4.51
C ALA A 780 -5.21 -0.37 -5.82
N GLY A 781 -4.45 -0.66 -6.90
CA GLY A 781 -4.98 -1.15 -8.16
C GLY A 781 -5.20 -2.64 -8.13
#